data_5a0acf77b967290bec9f00f0b4b89753
#
_entry.id   5a0acf77b967290bec9f00f0b4b89753
#
_cell.length_a   1.000
_cell.length_b   1.000
_cell.length_c   1.000
_cell.angle_alpha   90.00
_cell.angle_beta   90.00
_cell.angle_gamma   90.00
#
_symmetry.space_group_name_H-M   'P 1'
#
loop_
_entity.id
_entity.type
_entity.pdbx_description
1 polymer ?
#
loop_
_entity_poly.entity_id
_entity_poly.type
_entity_poly.pdbx_seq_one_letter_code
_entity_poly.pdbx_strand_id
1 'polypeptide(L)'
;MTLTGRNRAGWAHVFTLGALAVVSAAGAVMAERSGRACEGKARADSCAGGVCAALGEAGAARTGEGGSGLIPGLAGILAKLDGTHRAMLEKRIEQKLEAPNQARMSACFAPGTSDQVMEAFRMAEARLNHFDDRFQIAPRWGGTAMTPGGSPLGKPVTLTWSIVPDGTFVQGFNGEADAPSNLRARLNTIYGSEAVWLPILQSIFDRWSQVSGLNYVYEPFDDGAALQSPAGQTSPFFGVVGVRGDVRISGHTIDGNSGVLAYNFYPDSSDAVGGDMVVDTGDNFFDDTANGSVKLRNVLSHEHGHGMGQAHVCPIETTKLMEPFVTTVFDGPRQDDIRHAQYSYGDVNEPNDFAAQATDLGVLNCGTISVGEMPAPAGPVAGAIAENPIASTVSLSDLADDDFYAVTVDRAAGITVTAVAVGSAYDDSAQACSGQSGSCCSGNATDSLTAIKLAVNVLDSDGTTLLATSAGGSGQSQTVTDVLLPHAGTYYVQVKPSGATSISQFYKLSISTADRVLLAGLTGDSDITVPAGELVPVGLKINDGTEAFDLGASHFYYSINGGATFVEAPIYDHGGGGYIAALADVPCGATVPFYAELRTTSGSVVRLPCSGTYTPRSGDVFNIYSTDFATSTGWTVGPNTATAGLWALAAPIGTASAPGADHTGPGGKCFITGQGVVGGSLGAADVDGGSTLLVSPVMNMAGMQDAEISYWRWYATGAGGAPYADTFIVQASINGGSNWVNAEVVGPGGLADPNVNPGWRKASFKLSALGLAPTANVRVRFNAQDTGTGSVVEAGLDDFSARAFACAPVAWCQGDLNLDGLVEDTDFVVFAEAYGVLDCAEPAMSAGCPSDLNGDGFVDDTDFVQFAAAYNELACD
;
A
#
# COMPACT_ATOMS: atom_id res chain seq x y z
N MET A 1 2.63 -7.93 68.69
CA MET A 1 2.99 -6.93 69.74
C MET A 1 2.78 -5.58 69.04
N THR A 2 1.64 -4.97 69.25
CA THR A 2 1.39 -3.88 70.24
C THR A 2 2.35 -2.67 69.90
N LEU A 3 1.93 -1.48 69.76
CA LEU A 3 0.78 -0.64 69.89
C LEU A 3 1.07 0.77 69.45
N THR A 4 0.02 1.45 69.04
CA THR A 4 -0.34 2.85 69.30
C THR A 4 0.57 3.96 68.78
N GLY A 5 0.09 5.05 68.24
CA GLY A 5 -1.22 5.68 68.17
C GLY A 5 -1.03 7.20 67.91
N ARG A 6 -2.05 7.85 67.37
CA ARG A 6 -2.38 9.29 67.45
C ARG A 6 -1.36 10.31 66.94
N ASN A 7 -1.72 11.27 66.07
CA ASN A 7 -2.70 12.32 66.30
C ASN A 7 -3.09 13.08 65.04
N ARG A 8 -4.35 13.47 65.00
CA ARG A 8 -5.02 14.45 64.16
C ARG A 8 -4.47 15.87 64.37
N ALA A 9 -4.49 16.62 63.29
CA ALA A 9 -4.97 18.00 63.16
C ALA A 9 -4.26 18.55 61.87
N GLY A 10 -4.94 18.85 60.83
CA GLY A 10 -5.74 20.05 60.67
C GLY A 10 -5.02 20.92 59.63
N TRP A 11 -5.50 20.88 58.35
CA TRP A 11 -5.40 22.00 57.39
C TRP A 11 -6.56 21.82 56.42
N ALA A 12 -7.70 22.35 56.78
CA ALA A 12 -8.77 22.75 55.90
C ALA A 12 -8.65 24.28 55.71
N HIS A 13 -8.97 24.74 54.52
CA HIS A 13 -8.95 26.12 54.04
C HIS A 13 -7.64 26.55 53.36
N VAL A 14 -7.68 26.42 52.03
CA VAL A 14 -7.36 27.42 51.00
C VAL A 14 -7.46 26.67 49.65
N PHE A 15 -8.64 26.50 49.10
CA PHE A 15 -8.88 26.24 47.66
C PHE A 15 -10.32 26.58 47.30
N THR A 16 -10.63 27.89 47.29
CA THR A 16 -11.88 28.36 46.75
C THR A 16 -11.72 29.84 46.29
N LEU A 17 -10.82 30.08 45.33
CA LEU A 17 -10.80 31.38 44.63
C LEU A 17 -9.94 31.37 43.35
N GLY A 18 -9.60 30.18 42.81
CA GLY A 18 -8.82 30.07 41.58
C GLY A 18 -9.58 29.55 40.31
N ALA A 19 -10.83 29.07 40.51
CA ALA A 19 -11.56 28.40 39.42
C ALA A 19 -12.53 29.28 38.64
N LEU A 20 -12.72 30.56 38.98
CA LEU A 20 -13.66 31.45 38.29
C LEU A 20 -13.02 32.43 37.28
N ALA A 21 -11.69 32.49 37.19
CA ALA A 21 -10.99 33.43 36.30
C ALA A 21 -10.50 32.76 34.98
N VAL A 22 -10.54 31.41 34.88
CA VAL A 22 -10.06 30.68 33.67
C VAL A 22 -11.20 30.40 32.69
N VAL A 23 -12.44 30.35 33.14
CA VAL A 23 -13.61 30.07 32.28
C VAL A 23 -14.05 31.31 31.48
N SER A 24 -13.67 32.54 31.88
CA SER A 24 -14.03 33.75 31.14
C SER A 24 -13.04 34.11 30.02
N ALA A 25 -11.82 33.57 30.04
CA ALA A 25 -10.83 33.81 29.00
C ALA A 25 -10.91 32.81 27.81
N ALA A 26 -11.45 31.64 28.01
CA ALA A 26 -11.65 30.63 26.95
C ALA A 26 -12.90 30.94 26.09
N GLY A 27 -13.91 31.63 26.67
CA GLY A 27 -15.11 32.05 25.94
C GLY A 27 -14.92 33.23 24.98
N ALA A 28 -13.85 34.00 25.15
CA ALA A 28 -13.56 35.16 24.30
C ALA A 28 -12.65 34.86 23.11
N VAL A 29 -11.93 33.73 23.12
CA VAL A 29 -11.06 33.32 22.01
C VAL A 29 -11.78 32.46 20.97
N MET A 30 -12.91 31.88 21.35
CA MET A 30 -13.76 31.08 20.41
C MET A 30 -14.74 31.94 19.61
N ALA A 31 -15.00 33.20 20.05
CA ALA A 31 -15.91 34.13 19.33
C ALA A 31 -15.22 34.90 18.19
N GLU A 32 -13.89 34.95 18.14
CA GLU A 32 -13.15 35.69 17.10
C GLU A 32 -12.67 34.83 15.93
N ARG A 33 -12.88 33.50 15.95
CA ARG A 33 -12.53 32.58 14.83
C ARG A 33 -13.70 32.18 13.93
N SER A 34 -14.91 32.52 14.29
CA SER A 34 -16.08 32.24 13.42
C SER A 34 -16.44 33.38 12.43
N GLY A 35 -15.58 34.39 12.32
CA GLY A 35 -15.80 35.58 11.51
C GLY A 35 -14.85 35.77 10.33
N ARG A 36 -14.17 34.77 9.84
CA ARG A 36 -13.47 34.82 8.55
C ARG A 36 -14.07 33.81 7.59
N ALA A 37 -15.24 34.14 7.14
CA ALA A 37 -15.87 33.60 5.96
C ALA A 37 -15.15 34.07 4.70
N CYS A 38 -14.91 33.14 3.82
CA CYS A 38 -15.02 33.24 2.36
C CYS A 38 -14.71 34.62 1.73
N GLU A 39 -13.45 35.01 1.66
CA GLU A 39 -12.97 35.92 0.62
C GLU A 39 -11.82 35.24 -0.17
N GLY A 40 -12.18 34.49 -1.16
CA GLY A 40 -11.27 33.90 -2.13
C GLY A 40 -12.00 33.71 -3.46
N LYS A 41 -11.96 34.74 -4.28
CA LYS A 41 -12.24 34.77 -5.73
C LYS A 41 -13.13 33.68 -6.31
N ALA A 42 -14.44 33.84 -6.17
CA ALA A 42 -15.40 33.17 -7.04
C ALA A 42 -15.27 33.73 -8.45
N ARG A 43 -14.92 32.93 -9.44
CA ARG A 43 -15.41 33.16 -10.80
C ARG A 43 -16.92 32.89 -10.77
N ALA A 44 -17.68 33.96 -10.90
CA ALA A 44 -19.09 33.88 -11.13
C ALA A 44 -19.32 33.25 -12.51
N ASP A 45 -19.83 32.03 -12.53
CA ASP A 45 -20.68 31.58 -13.61
C ASP A 45 -21.58 30.44 -13.10
N SER A 46 -22.90 30.76 -13.15
CA SER A 46 -24.02 29.83 -13.08
C SER A 46 -24.29 29.03 -11.78
N CYS A 47 -24.73 29.72 -10.75
CA CYS A 47 -25.76 29.15 -9.88
C CYS A 47 -27.09 29.82 -10.21
N ALA A 48 -27.87 29.22 -11.09
CA ALA A 48 -29.25 29.65 -11.31
C ALA A 48 -30.14 28.93 -10.30
N GLY A 49 -30.60 29.66 -9.31
CA GLY A 49 -31.69 29.24 -8.44
C GLY A 49 -31.41 29.24 -6.95
N GLY A 50 -31.55 30.37 -6.33
CA GLY A 50 -32.11 30.68 -5.01
C GLY A 50 -31.86 29.84 -3.75
N VAL A 51 -31.15 28.71 -3.80
CA VAL A 51 -31.10 27.79 -2.66
C VAL A 51 -29.83 28.03 -1.78
N CYS A 52 -28.73 28.49 -2.34
CA CYS A 52 -27.52 28.80 -1.55
C CYS A 52 -27.64 30.07 -0.69
N ALA A 53 -28.56 30.98 -0.98
CA ALA A 53 -28.74 32.19 -0.21
C ALA A 53 -29.59 32.01 1.07
N ALA A 54 -30.31 30.91 1.20
CA ALA A 54 -31.22 30.67 2.33
C ALA A 54 -30.50 30.11 3.59
N LEU A 55 -29.25 29.70 3.48
CA LEU A 55 -28.47 29.18 4.62
C LEU A 55 -27.78 30.26 5.44
N GLY A 56 -27.68 31.49 4.95
CA GLY A 56 -27.02 32.62 5.62
C GLY A 56 -27.90 33.37 6.65
N GLU A 57 -29.19 33.16 6.71
CA GLU A 57 -30.08 33.97 7.55
C GLU A 57 -30.65 33.26 8.80
N ALA A 58 -30.22 32.05 9.12
CA ALA A 58 -30.77 31.29 10.24
C ALA A 58 -30.11 31.54 11.61
N GLY A 59 -29.23 32.55 11.73
CA GLY A 59 -28.51 32.91 12.95
C GLY A 59 -29.21 33.83 13.95
N ALA A 60 -30.40 34.35 13.66
CA ALA A 60 -31.06 35.31 14.53
C ALA A 60 -32.59 35.13 14.52
N ALA A 61 -33.10 34.18 15.27
CA ALA A 61 -34.45 34.25 15.80
C ALA A 61 -34.69 33.23 16.91
N ARG A 62 -34.34 33.60 18.14
CA ARG A 62 -34.98 33.04 19.34
C ARG A 62 -35.79 34.14 19.94
N THR A 63 -37.10 34.15 19.71
CA THR A 63 -38.13 34.54 20.67
C THR A 63 -39.53 34.17 20.13
N GLY A 64 -40.22 33.27 20.80
CA GLY A 64 -41.64 33.30 21.10
C GLY A 64 -42.65 33.15 19.98
N GLU A 65 -43.40 32.13 20.09
CA GLU A 65 -44.84 31.91 19.81
C GLU A 65 -45.11 30.72 18.86
N GLY A 66 -45.93 29.80 19.34
CA GLY A 66 -46.34 28.57 18.69
C GLY A 66 -47.03 28.79 17.35
N GLY A 67 -46.50 28.12 16.38
CA GLY A 67 -47.09 27.93 15.05
C GLY A 67 -46.24 26.90 14.32
N SER A 68 -46.87 25.92 13.68
CA SER A 68 -46.29 24.89 12.83
C SER A 68 -45.53 25.52 11.66
N GLY A 69 -44.28 26.00 11.92
CA GLY A 69 -43.43 26.56 10.89
C GLY A 69 -42.61 25.46 10.23
N LEU A 70 -43.06 24.94 9.12
CA LEU A 70 -42.25 24.15 8.19
C LEU A 70 -40.92 24.88 7.95
N ILE A 71 -39.86 24.12 8.01
CA ILE A 71 -38.46 24.53 7.75
C ILE A 71 -38.44 25.37 6.44
N PRO A 72 -37.95 26.61 6.44
CA PRO A 72 -37.96 27.42 5.21
C PRO A 72 -37.24 26.71 4.06
N GLY A 73 -37.86 26.62 2.91
CA GLY A 73 -37.34 25.91 1.74
C GLY A 73 -37.83 24.46 1.61
N LEU A 74 -38.10 23.73 2.69
CA LEU A 74 -38.52 22.34 2.66
C LEU A 74 -39.91 22.16 2.00
N ALA A 75 -40.84 23.07 2.24
CA ALA A 75 -42.16 23.02 1.60
C ALA A 75 -42.13 23.05 0.06
N GLY A 76 -41.15 23.76 -0.50
CA GLY A 76 -40.93 23.81 -1.95
C GLY A 76 -40.34 22.53 -2.52
N ILE A 77 -39.60 21.79 -1.72
CA ILE A 77 -39.00 20.50 -2.10
C ILE A 77 -40.01 19.38 -1.91
N LEU A 78 -40.69 19.34 -0.78
CA LEU A 78 -41.79 18.38 -0.54
C LEU A 78 -42.85 18.40 -1.64
N ALA A 79 -43.12 19.57 -2.21
CA ALA A 79 -44.05 19.69 -3.32
C ALA A 79 -43.59 19.05 -4.64
N LYS A 80 -42.30 18.72 -4.75
CA LYS A 80 -41.69 18.10 -5.94
C LYS A 80 -41.52 16.59 -5.81
N LEU A 81 -41.67 16.04 -4.60
CA LEU A 81 -41.55 14.61 -4.33
C LEU A 81 -42.83 13.89 -4.78
N ASP A 82 -42.69 12.64 -5.18
CA ASP A 82 -43.80 11.71 -5.33
C ASP A 82 -44.52 11.49 -3.98
N GLY A 83 -45.70 10.88 -4.05
CA GLY A 83 -46.55 10.74 -2.87
C GLY A 83 -45.95 9.91 -1.74
N THR A 84 -45.12 8.91 -2.06
CA THR A 84 -44.52 8.00 -1.09
C THR A 84 -43.39 8.71 -0.33
N HIS A 85 -42.38 9.22 -1.02
CA HIS A 85 -41.24 9.90 -0.39
C HIS A 85 -41.67 11.18 0.35
N ARG A 86 -42.65 11.86 -0.17
CA ARG A 86 -43.23 13.03 0.53
C ARG A 86 -43.85 12.64 1.85
N ALA A 87 -44.72 11.62 1.88
CA ALA A 87 -45.38 11.16 3.10
C ALA A 87 -44.35 10.63 4.13
N MET A 88 -43.33 9.91 3.68
CA MET A 88 -42.26 9.45 4.54
C MET A 88 -41.51 10.61 5.18
N LEU A 89 -41.11 11.60 4.41
CA LEU A 89 -40.32 12.73 4.93
C LEU A 89 -41.15 13.62 5.86
N GLU A 90 -42.40 13.86 5.53
CA GLU A 90 -43.36 14.60 6.41
C GLU A 90 -43.52 13.89 7.76
N LYS A 91 -43.69 12.56 7.76
CA LYS A 91 -43.79 11.72 8.96
C LYS A 91 -42.49 11.70 9.78
N ARG A 92 -41.33 11.57 9.11
CA ARG A 92 -39.99 11.60 9.76
C ARG A 92 -39.77 12.93 10.50
N ILE A 93 -40.15 14.05 9.89
CA ILE A 93 -40.05 15.37 10.52
C ILE A 93 -40.98 15.46 11.72
N GLU A 94 -42.22 14.97 11.61
CA GLU A 94 -43.19 14.92 12.69
C GLU A 94 -42.69 14.09 13.86
N GLN A 95 -42.17 12.87 13.62
CA GLN A 95 -41.60 11.99 14.63
C GLN A 95 -40.45 12.67 15.39
N LYS A 96 -39.56 13.36 14.70
CA LYS A 96 -38.42 14.05 15.32
C LYS A 96 -38.87 15.28 16.13
N LEU A 97 -39.93 15.95 15.72
CA LEU A 97 -40.50 17.05 16.49
C LEU A 97 -41.18 16.55 17.76
N GLU A 98 -41.80 15.36 17.72
CA GLU A 98 -42.43 14.73 18.89
C GLU A 98 -41.41 14.15 19.86
N ALA A 99 -40.28 13.61 19.35
CA ALA A 99 -39.20 13.02 20.12
C ALA A 99 -37.85 13.66 19.77
N PRO A 100 -37.55 14.89 20.23
CA PRO A 100 -36.31 15.60 19.88
C PRO A 100 -35.03 14.86 20.23
N ASN A 101 -35.05 13.98 21.24
CA ASN A 101 -33.93 13.18 21.71
C ASN A 101 -33.85 11.80 21.05
N GLN A 102 -34.66 11.54 20.01
CA GLN A 102 -34.55 10.32 19.23
C GLN A 102 -33.13 10.22 18.61
N ALA A 103 -32.57 8.99 18.56
CA ALA A 103 -31.27 8.73 17.94
C ALA A 103 -31.20 9.31 16.53
N ARG A 104 -30.04 9.85 16.21
CA ARG A 104 -29.75 10.38 14.87
C ARG A 104 -29.43 9.22 13.95
N MET A 105 -29.84 9.31 12.71
CA MET A 105 -29.63 8.28 11.68
C MET A 105 -29.30 8.90 10.35
N SER A 106 -28.64 8.13 9.50
CA SER A 106 -28.45 8.43 8.09
C SER A 106 -28.93 7.27 7.23
N ALA A 107 -29.15 7.51 5.95
CA ALA A 107 -29.67 6.51 5.01
C ALA A 107 -28.89 6.54 3.70
N CYS A 108 -28.57 5.37 3.16
CA CYS A 108 -27.98 5.24 1.84
C CYS A 108 -29.03 5.02 0.75
N PHE A 109 -28.66 5.39 -0.47
CA PHE A 109 -29.56 5.40 -1.60
C PHE A 109 -29.07 4.50 -2.73
N ALA A 110 -30.03 3.88 -3.43
CA ALA A 110 -29.75 3.13 -4.63
C ALA A 110 -29.17 4.04 -5.73
N PRO A 111 -28.21 3.55 -6.55
CA PRO A 111 -27.78 4.27 -7.73
C PRO A 111 -28.96 4.62 -8.64
N GLY A 112 -29.11 5.90 -8.99
CA GLY A 112 -30.22 6.40 -9.82
C GLY A 112 -31.41 6.96 -9.05
N THR A 113 -31.36 6.98 -7.70
CA THR A 113 -32.33 7.74 -6.89
C THR A 113 -32.35 9.20 -7.33
N SER A 114 -33.51 9.80 -7.42
CA SER A 114 -33.64 11.17 -7.96
C SER A 114 -33.01 12.21 -7.03
N ASP A 115 -32.33 13.21 -7.61
CA ASP A 115 -31.75 14.33 -6.87
C ASP A 115 -32.73 15.03 -5.93
N GLN A 116 -34.02 15.02 -6.27
CA GLN A 116 -35.07 15.64 -5.46
C GLN A 116 -35.34 14.86 -4.17
N VAL A 117 -35.36 13.53 -4.23
CA VAL A 117 -35.51 12.65 -3.06
C VAL A 117 -34.29 12.84 -2.15
N MET A 118 -33.12 12.73 -2.68
CA MET A 118 -31.89 12.88 -1.90
C MET A 118 -31.79 14.25 -1.26
N GLU A 119 -32.05 15.33 -1.98
CA GLU A 119 -32.03 16.69 -1.43
C GLU A 119 -33.00 16.84 -0.26
N ALA A 120 -34.16 16.27 -0.38
CA ALA A 120 -35.16 16.33 0.67
C ALA A 120 -34.69 15.61 1.96
N PHE A 121 -34.15 14.42 1.82
CA PHE A 121 -33.56 13.64 2.95
C PHE A 121 -32.35 14.36 3.53
N ARG A 122 -31.42 14.82 2.71
CA ARG A 122 -30.26 15.60 3.14
C ARG A 122 -30.64 16.85 3.96
N MET A 123 -31.63 17.62 3.47
CA MET A 123 -32.11 18.78 4.20
C MET A 123 -32.70 18.42 5.57
N ALA A 124 -33.39 17.28 5.65
CA ALA A 124 -33.85 16.76 6.93
C ALA A 124 -32.69 16.39 7.83
N GLU A 125 -31.70 15.62 7.32
CA GLU A 125 -30.50 15.19 8.07
C GLU A 125 -29.70 16.37 8.57
N ALA A 126 -29.35 17.33 7.72
CA ALA A 126 -28.59 18.53 8.07
C ALA A 126 -29.23 19.36 9.19
N ARG A 127 -30.55 19.29 9.31
CA ARG A 127 -31.31 19.99 10.35
C ARG A 127 -31.49 19.18 11.62
N LEU A 128 -31.50 17.85 11.48
CA LEU A 128 -31.75 16.91 12.57
C LEU A 128 -30.42 16.43 13.20
N ASN A 129 -29.31 16.50 12.45
CA ASN A 129 -27.99 16.06 12.85
C ASN A 129 -27.01 17.22 12.75
N HIS A 130 -26.25 17.52 13.79
CA HIS A 130 -25.11 18.43 13.75
C HIS A 130 -23.83 17.62 13.97
N PHE A 131 -22.93 17.64 12.99
CA PHE A 131 -21.64 16.92 13.05
C PHE A 131 -20.46 17.91 12.97
N ASP A 132 -19.28 17.46 13.36
CA ASP A 132 -18.02 18.21 13.19
C ASP A 132 -17.60 18.15 11.70
N ASP A 133 -17.00 19.23 11.20
CA ASP A 133 -16.64 19.38 9.78
C ASP A 133 -15.42 18.52 9.32
N ARG A 134 -14.81 17.76 10.20
CA ARG A 134 -13.65 16.90 9.88
C ARG A 134 -14.06 15.43 9.80
N PHE A 135 -13.76 14.73 8.68
CA PHE A 135 -14.19 13.36 8.36
C PHE A 135 -15.67 13.11 8.58
N GLN A 136 -16.44 14.13 8.67
CA GLN A 136 -17.88 14.05 9.00
C GLN A 136 -18.13 13.20 10.27
N ILE A 137 -17.40 13.51 11.34
CA ILE A 137 -17.44 12.75 12.59
C ILE A 137 -18.79 12.94 13.29
N ALA A 138 -19.51 11.84 13.43
CA ALA A 138 -20.66 11.69 14.32
C ALA A 138 -20.22 11.17 15.71
N PRO A 139 -21.10 11.11 16.71
CA PRO A 139 -20.79 10.47 17.98
C PRO A 139 -20.31 9.03 17.79
N ARG A 140 -19.28 8.66 18.52
CA ARG A 140 -18.75 7.30 18.60
C ARG A 140 -19.32 6.52 19.77
N TRP A 141 -19.12 5.20 19.82
CA TRP A 141 -19.49 4.36 20.94
C TRP A 141 -18.85 4.84 22.23
N GLY A 142 -19.66 5.25 23.19
CA GLY A 142 -19.24 5.64 24.54
C GLY A 142 -19.21 4.49 25.53
N GLY A 143 -19.82 3.35 25.20
CA GLY A 143 -19.85 2.10 25.96
C GLY A 143 -20.50 1.02 25.12
N THR A 144 -20.17 -0.25 25.36
CA THR A 144 -20.70 -1.43 24.66
C THR A 144 -21.02 -2.53 25.67
N ALA A 145 -21.71 -3.58 25.22
CA ALA A 145 -21.97 -4.77 26.04
C ALA A 145 -20.69 -5.39 26.64
N MET A 146 -19.59 -5.34 25.87
CA MET A 146 -18.29 -5.89 26.27
C MET A 146 -17.41 -4.87 27.01
N THR A 147 -17.63 -3.57 26.78
CA THR A 147 -16.87 -2.46 27.37
C THR A 147 -17.83 -1.39 27.93
N PRO A 148 -18.61 -1.67 28.98
CA PRO A 148 -19.64 -0.77 29.48
C PRO A 148 -19.11 0.59 29.97
N GLY A 149 -17.83 0.65 30.38
CA GLY A 149 -17.14 1.88 30.80
C GLY A 149 -16.68 2.77 29.66
N GLY A 150 -16.83 2.32 28.42
CA GLY A 150 -16.32 2.99 27.21
C GLY A 150 -14.81 2.87 27.06
N SER A 151 -14.32 3.42 25.96
CA SER A 151 -12.88 3.54 25.61
C SER A 151 -12.58 4.97 25.18
N PRO A 152 -11.40 5.50 25.44
CA PRO A 152 -10.97 6.81 24.95
C PRO A 152 -10.99 6.90 23.42
N LEU A 153 -10.92 8.12 22.88
CA LEU A 153 -10.72 8.35 21.45
C LEU A 153 -9.42 7.68 21.01
N GLY A 154 -9.41 7.10 19.79
CA GLY A 154 -8.25 6.41 19.25
C GLY A 154 -7.94 5.07 19.94
N LYS A 155 -8.85 4.51 20.75
CA LYS A 155 -8.59 3.23 21.45
C LYS A 155 -9.64 2.18 21.12
N PRO A 156 -9.25 0.88 21.08
CA PRO A 156 -10.08 -0.22 20.65
C PRO A 156 -11.39 -0.35 21.42
N VAL A 157 -12.42 -0.81 20.69
CA VAL A 157 -13.73 -1.12 21.23
C VAL A 157 -14.17 -2.49 20.70
N THR A 158 -14.75 -3.31 21.56
CA THR A 158 -15.41 -4.56 21.14
C THR A 158 -16.92 -4.35 21.10
N LEU A 159 -17.50 -4.56 19.92
CA LEU A 159 -18.94 -4.51 19.65
C LEU A 159 -19.49 -5.93 19.48
N THR A 160 -20.63 -6.19 20.11
CA THR A 160 -21.41 -7.38 19.77
C THR A 160 -22.42 -7.04 18.68
N TRP A 161 -22.72 -7.98 17.78
CA TRP A 161 -23.72 -7.78 16.75
C TRP A 161 -24.64 -8.98 16.63
N SER A 162 -25.91 -8.72 16.34
CA SER A 162 -26.95 -9.74 16.18
C SER A 162 -27.87 -9.43 15.02
N ILE A 163 -28.61 -10.45 14.59
CA ILE A 163 -29.66 -10.31 13.59
C ILE A 163 -30.98 -10.64 14.29
N VAL A 164 -31.89 -9.69 14.31
CA VAL A 164 -33.16 -9.88 15.01
C VAL A 164 -33.97 -11.03 14.39
N PRO A 165 -34.75 -11.77 15.19
CA PRO A 165 -35.70 -12.76 14.67
C PRO A 165 -36.75 -12.10 13.74
N ASP A 166 -37.16 -12.82 12.70
CA ASP A 166 -38.31 -12.40 11.92
C ASP A 166 -39.54 -12.27 12.83
N GLY A 167 -40.30 -11.23 12.60
CA GLY A 167 -41.45 -10.87 13.44
C GLY A 167 -41.14 -9.87 14.57
N THR A 168 -39.87 -9.55 14.81
CA THR A 168 -39.49 -8.46 15.72
C THR A 168 -40.06 -7.14 15.23
N PHE A 169 -40.75 -6.41 16.09
CA PHE A 169 -41.32 -5.10 15.77
C PHE A 169 -40.18 -4.10 15.49
N VAL A 170 -40.28 -3.41 14.35
CA VAL A 170 -39.39 -2.32 13.94
C VAL A 170 -40.22 -1.09 13.66
N GLN A 171 -39.95 -0.02 14.39
CA GLN A 171 -40.57 1.28 14.16
C GLN A 171 -40.08 1.87 12.81
N GLY A 172 -40.97 2.48 12.06
CA GLY A 172 -40.66 3.18 10.82
C GLY A 172 -40.01 4.53 11.09
N PHE A 173 -38.67 4.51 11.28
CA PHE A 173 -37.90 5.70 11.66
C PHE A 173 -37.60 6.67 10.52
N ASN A 174 -37.57 6.19 9.29
CA ASN A 174 -37.34 7.01 8.11
C ASN A 174 -38.64 7.56 7.52
N GLY A 175 -39.79 7.39 8.22
CA GLY A 175 -41.10 7.83 7.82
C GLY A 175 -41.95 6.76 7.16
N GLU A 176 -41.43 5.57 6.93
CA GLU A 176 -42.18 4.38 6.50
C GLU A 176 -43.15 3.90 7.60
N ALA A 177 -43.93 2.91 7.27
CA ALA A 177 -44.86 2.30 8.25
C ALA A 177 -44.05 1.39 9.22
N ASP A 178 -44.50 1.37 10.50
CA ASP A 178 -44.01 0.35 11.43
C ASP A 178 -44.35 -1.04 10.89
N ALA A 179 -43.37 -1.96 10.97
CA ALA A 179 -43.52 -3.31 10.45
C ALA A 179 -42.69 -4.32 11.22
N PRO A 180 -43.05 -5.61 11.21
CA PRO A 180 -42.17 -6.65 11.74
C PRO A 180 -40.99 -6.86 10.80
N SER A 181 -39.78 -7.13 11.38
CA SER A 181 -38.63 -7.59 10.61
C SER A 181 -38.93 -8.88 9.85
N ASN A 182 -38.45 -8.96 8.61
CA ASN A 182 -38.51 -10.13 7.77
C ASN A 182 -37.16 -10.40 7.08
N LEU A 183 -36.08 -9.85 7.64
CA LEU A 183 -34.74 -9.87 7.04
C LEU A 183 -34.22 -11.29 6.84
N ARG A 184 -34.34 -12.17 7.85
CA ARG A 184 -33.86 -13.56 7.73
C ARG A 184 -34.61 -14.31 6.63
N ALA A 185 -35.92 -14.15 6.51
CA ALA A 185 -36.71 -14.74 5.43
C ALA A 185 -36.29 -14.20 4.06
N ARG A 186 -36.00 -12.90 3.94
CA ARG A 186 -35.51 -12.27 2.72
C ARG A 186 -34.16 -12.83 2.30
N LEU A 187 -33.18 -12.87 3.23
CA LEU A 187 -31.87 -13.43 2.97
C LEU A 187 -31.94 -14.92 2.62
N ASN A 188 -32.82 -15.71 3.28
CA ASN A 188 -33.04 -17.10 2.92
C ASN A 188 -33.64 -17.23 1.51
N THR A 189 -34.45 -16.28 1.06
CA THR A 189 -34.98 -16.26 -0.30
C THR A 189 -33.87 -16.04 -1.34
N ILE A 190 -32.93 -15.15 -1.06
CA ILE A 190 -31.82 -14.83 -1.98
C ILE A 190 -30.75 -15.94 -1.96
N TYR A 191 -30.36 -16.42 -0.78
CA TYR A 191 -29.17 -17.25 -0.58
C TYR A 191 -29.51 -18.72 -0.24
N GLY A 192 -30.76 -19.03 0.06
CA GLY A 192 -31.22 -20.36 0.41
C GLY A 192 -31.18 -20.71 1.89
N SER A 193 -30.14 -20.30 2.64
CA SER A 193 -30.04 -20.61 4.06
C SER A 193 -29.09 -19.66 4.80
N GLU A 194 -29.26 -19.60 6.13
CA GLU A 194 -28.39 -18.82 7.05
C GLU A 194 -26.92 -19.22 6.92
N ALA A 195 -26.61 -20.50 6.77
CA ALA A 195 -25.24 -20.98 6.61
C ALA A 195 -24.54 -20.41 5.37
N VAL A 196 -25.26 -19.89 4.39
CA VAL A 196 -24.70 -19.24 3.18
C VAL A 196 -24.53 -17.76 3.38
N TRP A 197 -25.54 -17.04 3.92
CA TRP A 197 -25.49 -15.59 4.00
C TRP A 197 -24.85 -15.05 5.29
N LEU A 198 -24.84 -15.80 6.39
CA LEU A 198 -24.22 -15.34 7.63
C LEU A 198 -22.71 -15.07 7.47
N PRO A 199 -21.90 -15.91 6.78
CA PRO A 199 -20.50 -15.59 6.48
C PRO A 199 -20.31 -14.32 5.65
N ILE A 200 -21.28 -13.97 4.79
CA ILE A 200 -21.24 -12.73 4.00
C ILE A 200 -21.36 -11.52 4.94
N LEU A 201 -22.29 -11.58 5.88
CA LEU A 201 -22.45 -10.52 6.88
C LEU A 201 -21.23 -10.45 7.80
N GLN A 202 -20.73 -11.60 8.25
CA GLN A 202 -19.51 -11.68 9.09
C GLN A 202 -18.32 -10.98 8.40
N SER A 203 -18.14 -11.19 7.10
CA SER A 203 -17.02 -10.61 6.35
C SER A 203 -17.01 -9.07 6.37
N ILE A 204 -18.14 -8.42 6.57
CA ILE A 204 -18.27 -6.95 6.69
C ILE A 204 -17.60 -6.49 7.98
N PHE A 205 -17.94 -7.12 9.09
CA PHE A 205 -17.38 -6.81 10.40
C PHE A 205 -15.90 -7.21 10.49
N ASP A 206 -15.54 -8.36 9.91
CA ASP A 206 -14.14 -8.80 9.81
C ASP A 206 -13.30 -7.78 9.05
N ARG A 207 -13.86 -7.17 7.98
CA ARG A 207 -13.15 -6.15 7.22
C ARG A 207 -12.89 -4.88 8.03
N TRP A 208 -13.85 -4.41 8.78
CA TRP A 208 -13.67 -3.26 9.66
C TRP A 208 -12.67 -3.56 10.80
N SER A 209 -12.67 -4.79 11.35
CA SER A 209 -11.66 -5.23 12.32
C SER A 209 -10.24 -5.26 11.73
N GLN A 210 -10.09 -5.64 10.47
CA GLN A 210 -8.79 -5.71 9.81
C GLN A 210 -8.13 -4.34 9.63
N VAL A 211 -8.91 -3.28 9.61
CA VAL A 211 -8.43 -1.93 9.27
C VAL A 211 -8.57 -0.92 10.40
N SER A 212 -9.00 -1.34 11.58
CA SER A 212 -9.18 -0.46 12.74
C SER A 212 -9.10 -1.23 14.06
N GLY A 213 -9.11 -0.53 15.17
CA GLY A 213 -9.19 -1.12 16.52
C GLY A 213 -10.59 -1.61 16.91
N LEU A 214 -11.54 -1.69 15.96
CA LEU A 214 -12.84 -2.29 16.21
C LEU A 214 -12.75 -3.80 16.20
N ASN A 215 -13.28 -4.43 17.26
CA ASN A 215 -13.41 -5.87 17.35
C ASN A 215 -14.89 -6.25 17.39
N TYR A 216 -15.26 -7.35 16.77
CA TYR A 216 -16.65 -7.76 16.67
C TYR A 216 -16.87 -9.18 17.16
N VAL A 217 -17.98 -9.36 17.91
CA VAL A 217 -18.42 -10.67 18.39
C VAL A 217 -19.85 -10.89 17.92
N TYR A 218 -20.05 -11.93 17.13
CA TYR A 218 -21.40 -12.33 16.73
C TYR A 218 -22.17 -12.91 17.92
N GLU A 219 -23.33 -12.31 18.21
CA GLU A 219 -24.27 -12.81 19.19
C GLU A 219 -25.39 -13.59 18.47
N PRO A 220 -25.37 -14.93 18.53
CA PRO A 220 -26.25 -15.75 17.69
C PRO A 220 -27.71 -15.68 18.16
N PHE A 221 -27.95 -15.22 19.39
CA PHE A 221 -29.29 -15.10 19.95
C PHE A 221 -29.64 -13.63 20.09
N ASP A 222 -30.81 -13.24 19.53
CA ASP A 222 -31.42 -11.94 19.77
C ASP A 222 -32.80 -12.19 20.38
N ASP A 223 -33.11 -11.53 21.46
CA ASP A 223 -34.37 -11.75 22.22
C ASP A 223 -35.61 -11.21 21.51
N GLY A 224 -35.45 -10.55 20.34
CA GLY A 224 -36.56 -9.99 19.59
C GLY A 224 -37.20 -8.78 20.27
N ALA A 225 -36.52 -8.12 21.18
CA ALA A 225 -37.03 -6.86 21.73
C ALA A 225 -37.24 -5.85 20.61
N ALA A 226 -38.31 -5.09 20.67
CA ALA A 226 -38.70 -4.14 19.63
C ALA A 226 -37.58 -3.11 19.36
N LEU A 227 -37.30 -2.87 18.07
CA LEU A 227 -36.49 -1.72 17.64
C LEU A 227 -37.38 -0.51 17.60
N GLN A 228 -37.39 0.24 18.65
CA GLN A 228 -38.19 1.46 18.77
C GLN A 228 -37.47 2.45 19.67
N SER A 229 -37.70 3.73 19.47
CA SER A 229 -37.21 4.81 20.31
C SER A 229 -38.33 5.26 21.26
N PRO A 230 -38.41 4.74 22.47
CA PRO A 230 -39.41 5.13 23.42
C PRO A 230 -38.94 6.34 24.22
N ALA A 231 -39.73 7.33 24.34
CA ALA A 231 -39.62 8.35 25.35
C ALA A 231 -39.59 7.66 26.76
N GLY A 232 -38.44 7.69 27.43
CA GLY A 232 -38.30 7.23 28.80
C GLY A 232 -37.56 5.93 29.05
N GLN A 233 -36.80 5.39 28.11
CA GLN A 233 -35.87 4.26 28.39
C GLN A 233 -34.78 4.67 29.36
N THR A 234 -34.39 3.73 30.25
CA THR A 234 -33.26 3.90 31.14
C THR A 234 -32.04 3.13 30.65
N SER A 235 -30.86 3.76 30.71
CA SER A 235 -29.55 3.15 30.44
C SER A 235 -29.40 1.75 31.08
N PRO A 236 -28.66 0.81 30.47
CA PRO A 236 -27.72 1.01 29.35
C PRO A 236 -28.42 0.93 27.99
N PHE A 237 -27.92 1.78 27.06
CA PHE A 237 -28.41 1.85 25.67
C PHE A 237 -27.51 1.08 24.70
N PHE A 238 -26.96 -0.06 25.11
CA PHE A 238 -26.12 -0.96 24.32
C PHE A 238 -26.58 -2.40 24.51
N GLY A 239 -26.01 -3.32 23.75
CA GLY A 239 -26.33 -4.73 23.77
C GLY A 239 -26.20 -5.39 25.14
N VAL A 240 -26.64 -6.62 25.23
CA VAL A 240 -26.51 -7.45 26.41
C VAL A 240 -25.92 -8.80 25.98
N VAL A 241 -24.71 -9.12 26.45
CA VAL A 241 -24.01 -10.35 26.12
C VAL A 241 -24.89 -11.57 26.41
N GLY A 242 -25.01 -12.48 25.43
CA GLY A 242 -25.85 -13.66 25.51
C GLY A 242 -27.34 -13.40 25.30
N VAL A 243 -27.74 -12.17 24.98
CA VAL A 243 -29.15 -11.79 24.80
C VAL A 243 -29.39 -11.06 23.47
N ARG A 244 -28.57 -10.03 23.19
CA ARG A 244 -28.67 -9.25 21.94
C ARG A 244 -27.37 -8.45 21.70
N GLY A 245 -27.04 -8.16 20.43
CA GLY A 245 -25.89 -7.35 20.08
C GLY A 245 -26.02 -5.87 20.44
N ASP A 246 -24.86 -5.19 20.46
CA ASP A 246 -24.78 -3.72 20.44
C ASP A 246 -25.31 -3.16 19.14
N VAL A 247 -25.00 -3.84 18.02
CA VAL A 247 -25.47 -3.56 16.67
C VAL A 247 -26.50 -4.62 16.32
N ARG A 248 -27.76 -4.22 16.16
CA ARG A 248 -28.84 -5.13 15.79
C ARG A 248 -29.27 -4.88 14.35
N ILE A 249 -29.19 -5.91 13.53
CA ILE A 249 -29.55 -5.84 12.11
C ILE A 249 -30.97 -6.35 11.93
N SER A 250 -31.83 -5.51 11.40
CA SER A 250 -33.22 -5.80 11.08
C SER A 250 -33.53 -5.43 9.63
N GLY A 251 -34.75 -5.70 9.19
CA GLY A 251 -35.19 -5.24 7.88
C GLY A 251 -36.70 -5.44 7.66
N HIS A 252 -37.27 -4.48 7.00
CA HIS A 252 -38.64 -4.51 6.47
C HIS A 252 -38.72 -3.70 5.17
N THR A 253 -39.85 -3.63 4.53
CA THR A 253 -40.00 -2.77 3.35
C THR A 253 -39.99 -1.30 3.79
N ILE A 254 -39.04 -0.52 3.28
CA ILE A 254 -38.94 0.93 3.51
C ILE A 254 -39.70 1.68 2.43
N ASP A 255 -39.18 1.77 1.22
CA ASP A 255 -39.86 2.41 0.08
C ASP A 255 -39.88 1.48 -1.16
N GLY A 256 -39.30 0.30 -1.09
CA GLY A 256 -39.27 -0.70 -2.16
C GLY A 256 -38.18 -0.42 -3.18
N ASN A 257 -38.41 -0.83 -4.43
CA ASN A 257 -37.37 -0.74 -5.45
C ASN A 257 -36.98 0.70 -5.77
N SER A 258 -35.69 1.00 -5.69
CA SER A 258 -35.07 2.28 -6.04
C SER A 258 -35.41 3.40 -5.07
N GLY A 259 -34.55 3.75 -4.21
CA GLY A 259 -34.74 4.74 -3.16
C GLY A 259 -33.75 4.47 -2.02
N VAL A 260 -34.27 4.39 -0.82
CA VAL A 260 -33.51 4.05 0.38
C VAL A 260 -33.22 2.54 0.42
N LEU A 261 -31.94 2.14 0.40
CA LEU A 261 -31.55 0.75 0.51
C LEU A 261 -31.51 0.27 1.97
N ALA A 262 -31.05 1.14 2.85
CA ALA A 262 -30.98 0.88 4.28
C ALA A 262 -30.76 2.20 5.03
N TYR A 263 -30.87 2.15 6.35
CA TYR A 263 -30.43 3.23 7.23
C TYR A 263 -29.85 2.68 8.53
N ASN A 264 -28.98 3.46 9.15
CA ASN A 264 -28.37 3.11 10.43
C ASN A 264 -28.40 4.30 11.41
N PHE A 265 -28.52 3.97 12.68
CA PHE A 265 -28.44 4.95 13.76
C PHE A 265 -26.98 5.17 14.17
N TYR A 266 -26.62 6.44 14.38
CA TYR A 266 -25.32 6.75 14.97
C TYR A 266 -25.24 6.23 16.42
N PRO A 267 -24.04 5.88 16.89
CA PRO A 267 -23.84 5.53 18.30
C PRO A 267 -24.24 6.68 19.20
N ASP A 268 -25.40 6.63 19.77
CA ASP A 268 -25.90 7.63 20.72
C ASP A 268 -26.26 6.94 22.02
N SER A 269 -25.53 7.24 23.07
CA SER A 269 -25.77 6.68 24.41
C SER A 269 -27.09 7.11 25.05
N SER A 270 -27.91 7.86 24.33
CA SER A 270 -29.20 8.36 24.79
C SER A 270 -30.40 7.56 24.28
N ASP A 271 -30.19 6.62 23.34
CA ASP A 271 -31.26 5.83 22.72
C ASP A 271 -30.85 4.37 22.52
N ALA A 272 -31.80 3.45 22.73
CA ALA A 272 -31.58 2.01 22.65
C ALA A 272 -31.39 1.45 21.23
N VAL A 273 -31.64 2.26 20.21
CA VAL A 273 -31.42 1.91 18.81
C VAL A 273 -30.09 2.44 18.25
N GLY A 274 -29.28 3.09 19.12
CA GLY A 274 -27.96 3.58 18.70
C GLY A 274 -27.10 2.45 18.12
N GLY A 275 -26.60 2.61 16.88
CA GLY A 275 -25.84 1.61 16.14
C GLY A 275 -26.64 0.56 15.39
N ASP A 276 -27.96 0.49 15.60
CA ASP A 276 -28.84 -0.48 14.92
C ASP A 276 -29.08 -0.12 13.46
N MET A 277 -29.30 -1.16 12.64
CA MET A 277 -29.44 -1.08 11.19
C MET A 277 -30.80 -1.62 10.73
N VAL A 278 -31.42 -0.95 9.77
CA VAL A 278 -32.64 -1.41 9.10
C VAL A 278 -32.44 -1.46 7.59
N VAL A 279 -32.68 -2.63 6.99
CA VAL A 279 -32.47 -2.90 5.56
C VAL A 279 -33.82 -2.92 4.83
N ASP A 280 -33.94 -2.30 3.65
CA ASP A 280 -35.13 -2.44 2.82
C ASP A 280 -35.24 -3.82 2.18
N THR A 281 -36.07 -4.67 2.78
CA THR A 281 -36.29 -6.02 2.25
C THR A 281 -37.19 -6.06 1.04
N GLY A 282 -37.83 -4.92 0.69
CA GLY A 282 -38.64 -4.76 -0.51
C GLY A 282 -37.81 -4.43 -1.76
N ASP A 283 -36.59 -4.05 -1.61
CA ASP A 283 -35.73 -3.69 -2.75
C ASP A 283 -35.09 -4.93 -3.40
N ASN A 284 -35.11 -4.98 -4.74
CA ASN A 284 -34.45 -6.04 -5.53
C ASN A 284 -32.97 -5.80 -5.79
N PHE A 285 -32.40 -4.68 -5.32
CA PHE A 285 -30.98 -4.39 -5.40
C PHE A 285 -30.12 -5.51 -4.81
N PHE A 286 -30.62 -6.13 -3.74
CA PHE A 286 -29.95 -7.21 -3.03
C PHE A 286 -30.07 -8.58 -3.70
N ASP A 287 -30.88 -8.74 -4.75
CA ASP A 287 -31.00 -9.99 -5.52
C ASP A 287 -29.77 -10.30 -6.36
N ASP A 288 -28.94 -9.30 -6.62
CA ASP A 288 -27.69 -9.44 -7.31
C ASP A 288 -26.58 -9.91 -6.37
N THR A 289 -26.26 -11.22 -6.46
CA THR A 289 -25.23 -11.87 -5.66
C THR A 289 -23.85 -11.92 -6.35
N ALA A 290 -23.67 -11.21 -7.46
CA ALA A 290 -22.42 -11.16 -8.19
C ALA A 290 -21.25 -10.61 -7.31
N ASN A 291 -20.04 -10.99 -7.66
CA ASN A 291 -18.82 -10.55 -6.97
C ASN A 291 -18.87 -10.79 -5.43
N GLY A 292 -19.38 -11.96 -5.02
CA GLY A 292 -19.53 -12.30 -3.61
C GLY A 292 -20.52 -11.42 -2.87
N SER A 293 -21.57 -10.98 -3.54
CA SER A 293 -22.62 -10.10 -2.98
C SER A 293 -22.12 -8.72 -2.59
N VAL A 294 -21.21 -8.13 -3.41
CA VAL A 294 -20.64 -6.81 -3.15
C VAL A 294 -21.71 -5.73 -2.92
N LYS A 295 -22.88 -5.85 -3.55
CA LYS A 295 -24.00 -4.92 -3.32
C LYS A 295 -24.46 -4.98 -1.87
N LEU A 296 -24.75 -6.17 -1.35
CA LEU A 296 -25.15 -6.34 0.05
C LEU A 296 -24.02 -5.93 0.99
N ARG A 297 -22.77 -6.37 0.72
CA ARG A 297 -21.65 -6.04 1.59
C ARG A 297 -21.39 -4.55 1.66
N ASN A 298 -21.38 -3.85 0.54
CA ASN A 298 -21.11 -2.41 0.55
C ASN A 298 -22.25 -1.59 1.18
N VAL A 299 -23.51 -1.98 0.99
CA VAL A 299 -24.62 -1.35 1.71
C VAL A 299 -24.46 -1.52 3.21
N LEU A 300 -24.32 -2.75 3.71
CA LEU A 300 -24.23 -2.99 5.15
C LEU A 300 -22.91 -2.45 5.74
N SER A 301 -21.82 -2.45 4.98
CA SER A 301 -20.56 -1.84 5.41
C SER A 301 -20.67 -0.31 5.52
N HIS A 302 -21.38 0.33 4.59
CA HIS A 302 -21.70 1.76 4.63
C HIS A 302 -22.59 2.09 5.83
N GLU A 303 -23.68 1.35 5.99
CA GLU A 303 -24.58 1.54 7.12
C GLU A 303 -23.85 1.35 8.45
N HIS A 304 -23.01 0.32 8.54
CA HIS A 304 -22.18 0.15 9.74
C HIS A 304 -21.18 1.31 9.93
N GLY A 305 -20.71 1.96 8.86
CA GLY A 305 -19.97 3.21 8.94
C GLY A 305 -20.72 4.27 9.75
N HIS A 306 -22.03 4.44 9.49
CA HIS A 306 -22.89 5.29 10.33
C HIS A 306 -22.98 4.73 11.76
N GLY A 307 -23.14 3.40 11.88
CA GLY A 307 -23.23 2.70 13.16
C GLY A 307 -21.96 2.76 14.01
N MET A 308 -20.84 3.23 13.47
CA MET A 308 -19.63 3.51 14.26
C MET A 308 -19.25 4.99 14.30
N GLY A 309 -20.10 5.89 13.75
CA GLY A 309 -19.93 7.32 13.90
C GLY A 309 -19.43 8.08 12.68
N GLN A 310 -19.53 7.52 11.47
CA GLN A 310 -19.22 8.21 10.22
C GLN A 310 -20.48 8.80 9.59
N ALA A 311 -20.45 10.06 9.19
CA ALA A 311 -21.48 10.68 8.38
C ALA A 311 -21.10 10.65 6.89
N HIS A 312 -22.05 11.01 6.03
CA HIS A 312 -21.79 11.07 4.58
C HIS A 312 -20.71 12.08 4.22
N VAL A 313 -19.88 11.72 3.25
CA VAL A 313 -18.82 12.55 2.69
C VAL A 313 -19.05 12.85 1.22
N CYS A 314 -18.56 14.00 0.77
CA CYS A 314 -18.56 14.48 -0.60
C CYS A 314 -17.13 14.77 -1.09
N PRO A 315 -16.87 14.88 -2.41
CA PRO A 315 -17.82 14.75 -3.53
C PRO A 315 -18.24 13.31 -3.77
N ILE A 316 -19.32 13.15 -4.56
CA ILE A 316 -19.79 11.85 -5.03
C ILE A 316 -19.00 11.49 -6.28
N GLU A 317 -17.97 10.67 -6.11
CA GLU A 317 -17.01 10.30 -7.17
C GLU A 317 -16.65 8.82 -7.18
N THR A 318 -17.36 8.01 -6.35
CA THR A 318 -17.15 6.56 -6.20
C THR A 318 -15.76 6.18 -5.70
N THR A 319 -15.19 6.97 -4.80
CA THR A 319 -13.86 6.74 -4.21
C THR A 319 -13.90 6.44 -2.72
N LYS A 320 -15.02 6.71 -2.04
CA LYS A 320 -15.20 6.52 -0.59
C LYS A 320 -16.46 5.67 -0.34
N LEU A 321 -16.44 4.85 0.69
CA LEU A 321 -17.59 4.03 1.07
C LEU A 321 -18.73 4.90 1.60
N MET A 322 -18.41 5.94 2.36
CA MET A 322 -19.38 6.82 3.01
C MET A 322 -19.94 7.93 2.10
N GLU A 323 -19.76 7.81 0.78
CA GLU A 323 -20.52 8.64 -0.16
C GLU A 323 -22.00 8.28 -0.12
N PRO A 324 -22.94 9.25 -0.27
CA PRO A 324 -24.39 9.00 -0.10
C PRO A 324 -24.99 7.93 -1.01
N PHE A 325 -24.30 7.56 -2.08
CA PHE A 325 -24.69 6.47 -2.98
C PHE A 325 -23.77 5.26 -2.82
N VAL A 326 -24.36 4.11 -2.69
CA VAL A 326 -23.61 2.87 -2.69
C VAL A 326 -22.98 2.62 -4.06
N THR A 327 -21.68 2.33 -4.05
CA THR A 327 -20.92 1.94 -5.23
C THR A 327 -20.51 0.47 -5.16
N THR A 328 -20.34 -0.15 -6.33
CA THR A 328 -19.80 -1.52 -6.48
C THR A 328 -18.47 -1.55 -7.23
N VAL A 329 -17.86 -0.38 -7.40
CA VAL A 329 -16.55 -0.22 -8.07
C VAL A 329 -15.43 -0.78 -7.21
N PHE A 330 -15.60 -0.81 -5.89
CA PHE A 330 -14.69 -1.39 -4.92
C PHE A 330 -15.49 -2.13 -3.84
N ASP A 331 -14.78 -2.77 -2.91
CA ASP A 331 -15.34 -3.61 -1.84
C ASP A 331 -14.85 -3.11 -0.47
N GLY A 332 -15.80 -2.66 0.37
CA GLY A 332 -15.55 -2.20 1.73
C GLY A 332 -14.89 -0.82 1.84
N PRO A 333 -14.37 -0.47 3.05
CA PRO A 333 -13.88 0.86 3.37
C PRO A 333 -12.62 1.23 2.59
N ARG A 334 -12.51 2.50 2.24
CA ARG A 334 -11.40 3.10 1.50
C ARG A 334 -10.60 4.05 2.41
N GLN A 335 -9.65 4.77 1.86
CA GLN A 335 -8.71 5.59 2.61
C GLN A 335 -9.36 6.54 3.62
N ASP A 336 -10.37 7.28 3.24
CA ASP A 336 -11.05 8.24 4.12
C ASP A 336 -11.82 7.53 5.23
N ASP A 337 -12.57 6.50 4.86
CA ASP A 337 -13.37 5.68 5.79
C ASP A 337 -12.49 5.03 6.85
N ILE A 338 -11.31 4.50 6.45
CA ILE A 338 -10.35 3.86 7.35
C ILE A 338 -9.68 4.90 8.26
N ARG A 339 -9.30 6.07 7.72
CA ARG A 339 -8.72 7.15 8.52
C ARG A 339 -9.67 7.60 9.63
N HIS A 340 -10.97 7.71 9.32
CA HIS A 340 -11.98 8.01 10.33
C HIS A 340 -12.08 6.88 11.39
N ALA A 341 -12.13 5.61 10.95
CA ALA A 341 -12.22 4.47 11.85
C ALA A 341 -11.02 4.40 12.80
N GLN A 342 -9.80 4.59 12.30
CA GLN A 342 -8.58 4.60 13.10
C GLN A 342 -8.50 5.84 14.01
N TYR A 343 -8.92 7.00 13.55
CA TYR A 343 -9.03 8.18 14.43
C TYR A 343 -9.95 7.92 15.62
N SER A 344 -11.09 7.26 15.38
CA SER A 344 -12.11 7.04 16.42
C SER A 344 -11.78 5.88 17.35
N TYR A 345 -11.15 4.82 16.83
CA TYR A 345 -11.00 3.54 17.53
C TYR A 345 -9.57 3.00 17.54
N GLY A 346 -8.59 3.74 17.01
CA GLY A 346 -7.22 3.30 16.85
C GLY A 346 -7.03 2.33 15.68
N ASP A 347 -5.80 1.97 15.41
CA ASP A 347 -5.47 0.95 14.43
C ASP A 347 -5.47 -0.48 15.05
N VAL A 348 -5.03 -1.47 14.29
CA VAL A 348 -5.06 -2.89 14.71
C VAL A 348 -4.06 -3.23 15.81
N ASN A 349 -3.05 -2.39 16.06
CA ASN A 349 -2.02 -2.61 17.08
C ASN A 349 -2.37 -1.95 18.43
N GLU A 350 -3.41 -1.15 18.46
CA GLU A 350 -3.83 -0.45 19.66
C GLU A 350 -4.39 -1.40 20.77
N PRO A 351 -4.10 -1.11 22.05
CA PRO A 351 -3.33 0.03 22.57
C PRO A 351 -1.83 -0.26 22.58
N ASN A 352 -1.00 0.66 22.06
CA ASN A 352 0.45 0.57 22.08
C ASN A 352 1.16 1.92 22.37
N ASP A 353 0.53 2.77 23.22
CA ASP A 353 0.99 4.15 23.52
C ASP A 353 2.29 4.25 24.33
N PHE A 354 2.75 3.19 24.95
CA PHE A 354 3.96 3.20 25.76
C PHE A 354 4.61 1.81 25.82
N ALA A 355 5.88 1.75 26.17
CA ALA A 355 6.69 0.54 26.11
C ALA A 355 6.06 -0.71 26.79
N ALA A 356 5.28 -0.53 27.86
CA ALA A 356 4.59 -1.65 28.52
C ALA A 356 3.39 -2.21 27.73
N GLN A 357 2.92 -1.48 26.71
CA GLN A 357 1.85 -1.88 25.80
C GLN A 357 2.36 -2.13 24.38
N ALA A 358 3.68 -2.02 24.17
CA ALA A 358 4.29 -2.15 22.84
C ALA A 358 3.83 -3.43 22.11
N THR A 359 3.52 -3.29 20.86
CA THR A 359 3.23 -4.44 19.97
C THR A 359 4.48 -5.30 19.85
N ASP A 360 4.41 -6.54 20.29
CA ASP A 360 5.55 -7.47 20.27
C ASP A 360 5.77 -8.02 18.86
N LEU A 361 6.91 -7.67 18.26
CA LEU A 361 7.34 -8.15 16.94
C LEU A 361 8.22 -9.40 17.02
N GLY A 362 8.47 -9.90 18.24
CA GLY A 362 9.25 -11.10 18.49
C GLY A 362 10.76 -10.92 18.36
N VAL A 363 11.45 -12.05 18.09
CA VAL A 363 12.91 -12.07 17.99
C VAL A 363 13.35 -11.78 16.57
N LEU A 364 14.16 -10.74 16.41
CA LEU A 364 14.72 -10.31 15.13
C LEU A 364 16.24 -10.13 15.24
N ASN A 365 16.98 -11.21 15.11
CA ASN A 365 18.45 -11.17 15.16
C ASN A 365 19.05 -10.63 13.87
N CYS A 366 18.38 -10.83 12.75
CA CYS A 366 18.72 -10.30 11.44
C CYS A 366 17.55 -10.44 10.47
N GLY A 367 17.57 -9.65 9.41
CA GLY A 367 16.48 -9.59 8.44
C GLY A 367 15.60 -8.37 8.68
N THR A 368 14.42 -8.40 8.12
CA THR A 368 13.49 -7.26 8.13
C THR A 368 12.10 -7.74 8.53
N ILE A 369 11.44 -6.96 9.35
CA ILE A 369 10.03 -7.10 9.68
C ILE A 369 9.30 -5.83 9.26
N SER A 370 8.11 -5.96 8.69
CA SER A 370 7.28 -4.83 8.28
C SER A 370 5.99 -4.80 9.09
N VAL A 371 5.57 -3.60 9.48
CA VAL A 371 4.28 -3.32 10.13
C VAL A 371 3.49 -2.39 9.25
N GLY A 372 2.17 -2.57 9.18
CA GLY A 372 1.31 -1.83 8.27
C GLY A 372 1.16 -2.49 6.90
N GLU A 373 1.81 -3.64 6.68
CA GLU A 373 1.55 -4.53 5.55
C GLU A 373 0.70 -5.70 6.05
N MET A 374 -0.59 -5.55 5.94
CA MET A 374 -1.49 -6.68 6.25
C MET A 374 -1.33 -7.75 5.17
N PRO A 375 -1.32 -9.03 5.54
CA PRO A 375 -1.45 -10.09 4.55
C PRO A 375 -2.74 -9.83 3.76
N ALA A 376 -2.67 -10.01 2.45
CA ALA A 376 -3.87 -10.00 1.62
C ALA A 376 -4.92 -10.88 2.32
N PRO A 377 -6.14 -10.40 2.56
CA PRO A 377 -7.15 -11.21 3.21
C PRO A 377 -7.23 -12.56 2.52
N ALA A 378 -7.40 -13.61 3.30
CA ALA A 378 -7.45 -14.98 2.79
C ALA A 378 -8.55 -15.04 1.73
N GLY A 379 -8.15 -14.98 0.50
CA GLY A 379 -8.85 -14.96 -0.75
C GLY A 379 -10.19 -14.23 -0.73
N PRO A 380 -10.33 -13.20 -1.54
CA PRO A 380 -11.65 -12.66 -1.77
C PRO A 380 -12.56 -13.82 -2.17
N VAL A 381 -13.77 -13.79 -1.71
CA VAL A 381 -14.83 -14.57 -2.35
C VAL A 381 -14.63 -14.42 -3.86
N ALA A 382 -14.58 -15.51 -4.60
CA ALA A 382 -14.23 -15.49 -6.02
C ALA A 382 -14.99 -14.38 -6.75
N GLY A 383 -14.26 -13.41 -7.33
CA GLY A 383 -14.80 -12.24 -7.99
C GLY A 383 -14.80 -10.94 -7.17
N ALA A 384 -14.26 -10.92 -5.95
CA ALA A 384 -14.12 -9.66 -5.21
C ALA A 384 -13.15 -8.70 -5.91
N ILE A 385 -13.45 -7.40 -5.83
CA ILE A 385 -12.63 -6.34 -6.41
C ILE A 385 -11.35 -6.20 -5.57
N ALA A 386 -10.22 -6.00 -6.24
CA ALA A 386 -8.92 -5.86 -5.58
C ALA A 386 -8.96 -4.77 -4.50
N GLU A 387 -8.40 -5.09 -3.34
CA GLU A 387 -8.40 -4.18 -2.20
C GLU A 387 -7.55 -2.94 -2.43
N ASN A 388 -7.91 -1.87 -1.74
CA ASN A 388 -7.09 -0.68 -1.67
C ASN A 388 -5.82 -0.98 -0.84
N PRO A 389 -4.61 -0.86 -1.38
CA PRO A 389 -3.37 -1.12 -0.63
C PRO A 389 -3.20 -0.22 0.61
N ILE A 390 -3.84 0.96 0.64
CA ILE A 390 -3.83 1.87 1.80
C ILE A 390 -4.56 1.26 3.02
N ALA A 391 -5.50 0.36 2.77
CA ALA A 391 -6.26 -0.33 3.81
C ALA A 391 -5.42 -1.25 4.72
N SER A 392 -4.15 -1.45 4.42
CA SER A 392 -3.23 -2.28 5.20
C SER A 392 -2.25 -1.50 6.07
N THR A 393 -2.48 -0.21 6.29
CA THR A 393 -1.58 0.65 7.06
C THR A 393 -2.02 0.80 8.52
N VAL A 394 -1.06 1.15 9.37
CA VAL A 394 -1.28 1.64 10.74
C VAL A 394 -1.25 3.17 10.76
N SER A 395 -1.70 3.81 11.82
CA SER A 395 -1.76 5.27 11.87
C SER A 395 -1.46 5.88 13.23
N LEU A 396 -0.90 7.08 13.20
CA LEU A 396 -1.03 8.00 14.33
C LEU A 396 -2.37 8.71 14.23
N SER A 397 -3.25 8.53 15.19
CA SER A 397 -4.61 9.08 15.18
C SER A 397 -4.61 10.59 15.41
N ASP A 398 -3.78 11.09 16.35
CA ASP A 398 -3.63 12.52 16.65
C ASP A 398 -2.24 12.87 17.19
N LEU A 399 -2.08 14.03 17.85
CA LEU A 399 -0.82 14.48 18.44
C LEU A 399 -0.46 13.83 19.79
N ALA A 400 -1.35 13.07 20.36
CA ALA A 400 -1.14 12.38 21.64
C ALA A 400 -0.92 10.87 21.45
N ASP A 401 -0.98 10.39 20.23
CA ASP A 401 -0.85 9.00 19.86
C ASP A 401 0.61 8.66 19.57
N ASP A 402 1.19 7.81 20.38
CA ASP A 402 2.57 7.31 20.25
C ASP A 402 2.51 5.79 20.08
N ASP A 403 3.02 5.25 18.98
CA ASP A 403 3.03 3.82 18.71
C ASP A 403 4.34 3.18 19.13
N PHE A 404 4.27 2.21 20.03
CA PHE A 404 5.43 1.45 20.49
C PHE A 404 5.42 0.04 19.93
N TYR A 405 6.59 -0.40 19.44
CA TYR A 405 6.86 -1.75 18.96
C TYR A 405 8.05 -2.32 19.72
N ALA A 406 7.92 -3.56 20.18
CA ALA A 406 8.98 -4.27 20.89
C ALA A 406 9.71 -5.24 19.95
N VAL A 407 11.02 -5.16 19.89
CA VAL A 407 11.89 -6.04 19.12
C VAL A 407 12.90 -6.67 20.06
N THR A 408 12.98 -8.00 20.07
CA THR A 408 13.94 -8.73 20.89
C THR A 408 15.13 -9.18 20.03
N VAL A 409 16.35 -8.96 20.52
CA VAL A 409 17.56 -9.52 19.96
C VAL A 409 18.25 -10.43 20.98
N ASP A 410 18.83 -11.54 20.54
CA ASP A 410 19.52 -12.51 21.42
C ASP A 410 21.01 -12.20 21.61
N ARG A 411 21.52 -11.15 20.93
CA ARG A 411 22.91 -10.68 20.97
C ARG A 411 23.01 -9.24 20.47
N ALA A 412 24.24 -8.68 20.51
CA ALA A 412 24.47 -7.34 19.97
C ALA A 412 24.10 -7.27 18.48
N ALA A 413 23.32 -6.27 18.12
CA ALA A 413 22.82 -6.05 16.76
C ALA A 413 22.86 -4.56 16.36
N GLY A 414 22.87 -4.29 15.06
CA GLY A 414 22.58 -2.96 14.54
C GLY A 414 21.11 -2.93 14.11
N ILE A 415 20.34 -1.94 14.52
CA ILE A 415 18.95 -1.77 14.10
C ILE A 415 18.80 -0.58 13.16
N THR A 416 18.10 -0.80 12.06
CA THR A 416 17.64 0.26 11.14
C THR A 416 16.12 0.28 11.14
N VAL A 417 15.55 1.45 11.33
CA VAL A 417 14.11 1.65 11.39
C VAL A 417 13.70 2.71 10.40
N THR A 418 12.72 2.40 9.56
CA THR A 418 12.17 3.36 8.59
C THR A 418 10.65 3.39 8.74
N ALA A 419 10.10 4.57 9.05
CA ALA A 419 8.67 4.86 8.98
C ALA A 419 8.40 5.70 7.74
N VAL A 420 7.51 5.23 6.88
CA VAL A 420 7.12 5.89 5.63
C VAL A 420 5.69 6.40 5.78
N ALA A 421 5.50 7.73 5.65
CA ALA A 421 4.17 8.30 5.60
C ALA A 421 3.41 7.77 4.37
N VAL A 422 2.15 7.41 4.54
CA VAL A 422 1.27 6.88 3.49
C VAL A 422 0.03 7.76 3.39
N GLY A 423 -0.41 8.04 2.18
CA GLY A 423 -1.59 8.85 1.94
C GLY A 423 -1.64 9.41 0.53
N SER A 424 -2.71 10.10 0.23
CA SER A 424 -2.91 10.82 -1.03
C SER A 424 -3.73 12.08 -0.78
N ALA A 425 -3.71 13.00 -1.74
CA ALA A 425 -4.64 14.10 -1.75
C ALA A 425 -5.99 13.63 -2.32
N TYR A 426 -7.08 14.03 -1.68
CA TYR A 426 -8.46 13.78 -2.11
C TYR A 426 -9.38 14.86 -1.55
N ASP A 427 -10.57 14.98 -2.15
CA ASP A 427 -11.58 15.88 -1.63
C ASP A 427 -12.40 15.22 -0.53
N ASP A 428 -12.61 15.95 0.56
CA ASP A 428 -13.33 15.56 1.76
C ASP A 428 -14.14 16.75 2.26
N SER A 429 -15.48 16.62 2.25
CA SER A 429 -16.37 17.65 2.76
C SER A 429 -17.71 17.05 3.22
N ALA A 430 -18.43 17.81 4.04
CA ALA A 430 -19.81 17.46 4.40
C ALA A 430 -20.70 17.41 3.16
N GLN A 431 -21.67 16.52 3.17
CA GLN A 431 -22.71 16.48 2.16
C GLN A 431 -23.52 17.79 2.20
N ALA A 432 -23.15 18.75 1.36
CA ALA A 432 -23.79 20.07 1.32
C ALA A 432 -25.00 20.13 0.39
N CYS A 433 -25.10 19.22 -0.59
CA CYS A 433 -26.25 19.13 -1.53
C CYS A 433 -26.30 17.73 -2.18
N SER A 434 -27.40 17.46 -2.86
CA SER A 434 -27.80 16.12 -3.34
C SER A 434 -27.45 15.81 -4.79
N GLY A 435 -26.81 16.71 -5.52
CA GLY A 435 -26.55 16.48 -6.95
C GLY A 435 -25.54 15.37 -7.21
N GLN A 436 -25.88 14.42 -8.09
CA GLN A 436 -24.96 13.38 -8.59
C GLN A 436 -23.76 13.97 -9.34
N SER A 437 -23.77 15.25 -9.68
CA SER A 437 -22.77 15.91 -10.50
C SER A 437 -21.59 16.47 -9.70
N GLY A 438 -21.48 16.26 -8.40
CA GLY A 438 -20.38 16.78 -7.59
C GLY A 438 -20.30 18.31 -7.48
N SER A 439 -21.14 19.05 -8.22
CA SER A 439 -21.06 20.49 -8.36
C SER A 439 -21.50 21.30 -7.13
N CYS A 440 -22.06 20.64 -6.15
CA CYS A 440 -22.56 21.27 -4.92
C CYS A 440 -21.71 20.97 -3.67
N CYS A 441 -20.77 20.08 -3.76
CA CYS A 441 -19.79 19.81 -2.72
C CYS A 441 -18.51 20.51 -3.15
N SER A 442 -18.27 21.73 -2.65
CA SER A 442 -16.91 22.30 -2.74
C SER A 442 -16.03 21.48 -1.83
N GLY A 443 -15.34 20.48 -2.39
CA GLY A 443 -14.41 19.64 -1.62
C GLY A 443 -13.38 20.52 -0.93
N ASN A 444 -13.11 20.22 0.32
CA ASN A 444 -11.89 20.66 0.96
C ASN A 444 -10.83 19.66 0.57
N ALA A 445 -9.85 20.06 -0.21
CA ALA A 445 -8.73 19.19 -0.53
C ALA A 445 -8.02 18.80 0.78
N THR A 446 -8.06 17.51 1.10
CA THR A 446 -7.34 16.90 2.21
C THR A 446 -6.13 16.18 1.66
N ASP A 447 -4.93 16.55 2.10
CA ASP A 447 -3.70 15.82 1.83
C ASP A 447 -3.36 14.93 3.03
N SER A 448 -3.79 13.69 2.97
CA SER A 448 -3.57 12.74 4.05
C SER A 448 -2.12 12.27 4.17
N LEU A 449 -1.29 12.47 3.15
CA LEU A 449 0.14 12.18 3.20
C LEU A 449 0.88 13.12 4.18
N THR A 450 0.37 14.34 4.35
CA THR A 450 1.02 15.39 5.15
C THR A 450 0.28 15.74 6.44
N ALA A 451 -0.66 14.90 6.86
CA ALA A 451 -1.56 15.15 8.00
C ALA A 451 -0.79 15.32 9.32
N ILE A 452 0.12 14.39 9.65
CA ILE A 452 0.96 14.42 10.84
C ILE A 452 2.41 14.19 10.42
N LYS A 453 3.33 14.96 11.01
CA LYS A 453 4.77 14.77 10.82
C LYS A 453 5.23 13.61 11.68
N LEU A 454 5.86 12.62 11.06
CA LEU A 454 6.41 11.48 11.76
C LEU A 454 7.73 11.82 12.45
N ALA A 455 7.97 11.19 13.59
CA ALA A 455 9.27 11.02 14.22
C ALA A 455 9.44 9.56 14.62
N VAL A 456 10.65 9.05 14.54
CA VAL A 456 11.02 7.69 14.93
C VAL A 456 12.08 7.75 16.00
N ASN A 457 11.87 7.05 17.10
CA ASN A 457 12.84 6.85 18.15
C ASN A 457 13.20 5.36 18.27
N VAL A 458 14.46 5.08 18.54
CA VAL A 458 14.92 3.77 19.05
C VAL A 458 15.27 3.95 20.51
N LEU A 459 14.67 3.14 21.38
CA LEU A 459 14.81 3.21 22.81
C LEU A 459 15.48 1.94 23.36
N ASP A 460 16.22 2.12 24.45
CA ASP A 460 16.86 1.01 25.16
C ASP A 460 15.81 0.10 25.84
N SER A 461 16.27 -0.98 26.41
CA SER A 461 15.47 -2.02 27.09
C SER A 461 14.67 -1.52 28.30
N ASP A 462 14.98 -0.33 28.82
CA ASP A 462 14.18 0.35 29.85
C ASP A 462 12.92 1.04 29.30
N GLY A 463 12.76 1.06 27.97
CA GLY A 463 11.64 1.69 27.26
C GLY A 463 11.61 3.22 27.30
N THR A 464 12.67 3.84 27.82
CA THR A 464 12.73 5.29 28.06
C THR A 464 14.04 5.95 27.59
N THR A 465 15.17 5.27 27.70
CA THR A 465 16.46 5.79 27.27
C THR A 465 16.55 5.85 25.76
N LEU A 466 16.70 7.06 25.21
CA LEU A 466 16.79 7.30 23.77
C LEU A 466 18.17 6.88 23.25
N LEU A 467 18.22 5.92 22.34
CA LEU A 467 19.42 5.51 21.62
C LEU A 467 19.62 6.33 20.35
N ALA A 468 18.54 6.58 19.60
CA ALA A 468 18.58 7.38 18.39
C ALA A 468 17.20 7.92 18.03
N THR A 469 17.16 8.98 17.21
CA THR A 469 15.94 9.63 16.76
C THR A 469 16.08 10.16 15.34
N SER A 470 14.97 10.16 14.60
CA SER A 470 14.81 10.84 13.32
C SER A 470 13.47 11.55 13.30
N ALA A 471 13.46 12.81 12.87
CA ALA A 471 12.24 13.61 12.72
C ALA A 471 12.36 14.53 11.52
N GLY A 472 11.34 14.64 10.69
CA GLY A 472 11.41 15.39 9.44
C GLY A 472 10.18 16.22 9.11
N GLY A 473 10.06 16.59 7.84
CA GLY A 473 8.96 17.34 7.28
C GLY A 473 7.68 16.51 7.14
N SER A 474 6.58 17.19 6.80
CA SER A 474 5.30 16.51 6.49
C SER A 474 5.47 15.61 5.26
N GLY A 475 4.87 14.43 5.29
CA GLY A 475 4.90 13.46 4.19
C GLY A 475 6.26 12.80 3.93
N GLN A 476 7.27 13.10 4.73
CA GLN A 476 8.62 12.55 4.55
C GLN A 476 8.83 11.29 5.39
N SER A 477 9.49 10.31 4.79
CA SER A 477 9.96 9.13 5.51
C SER A 477 10.98 9.49 6.57
N GLN A 478 10.95 8.80 7.70
CA GLN A 478 11.88 8.95 8.79
C GLN A 478 12.70 7.67 8.94
N THR A 479 14.00 7.80 8.92
CA THR A 479 14.92 6.67 9.03
C THR A 479 15.95 6.91 10.12
N VAL A 480 16.10 5.91 10.97
CA VAL A 480 17.22 5.77 11.91
C VAL A 480 18.05 4.59 11.44
N THR A 481 19.32 4.82 11.12
CA THR A 481 20.13 3.82 10.45
C THR A 481 21.19 3.27 11.40
N ASP A 482 21.27 1.93 11.48
CA ASP A 482 22.37 1.18 12.05
C ASP A 482 22.72 1.55 13.51
N VAL A 483 21.70 1.71 14.34
CA VAL A 483 21.88 2.01 15.76
C VAL A 483 22.31 0.75 16.50
N LEU A 484 23.37 0.86 17.28
CA LEU A 484 23.89 -0.26 18.07
C LEU A 484 22.93 -0.61 19.22
N LEU A 485 22.47 -1.86 19.23
CA LEU A 485 21.84 -2.55 20.34
C LEU A 485 22.94 -3.39 21.03
N PRO A 486 23.48 -2.96 22.18
CA PRO A 486 24.76 -3.49 22.67
C PRO A 486 24.68 -4.90 23.28
N HIS A 487 23.48 -5.36 23.65
CA HIS A 487 23.30 -6.62 24.39
C HIS A 487 22.04 -7.34 23.92
N ALA A 488 21.94 -8.63 24.26
CA ALA A 488 20.70 -9.36 24.18
C ALA A 488 19.62 -8.66 25.04
N GLY A 489 18.43 -8.52 24.50
CA GLY A 489 17.31 -7.86 25.21
C GLY A 489 16.19 -7.42 24.28
N THR A 490 15.11 -6.93 24.88
CA THR A 490 14.00 -6.31 24.15
C THR A 490 14.24 -4.81 24.10
N TYR A 491 14.22 -4.25 22.89
CA TYR A 491 14.33 -2.82 22.61
C TYR A 491 13.03 -2.30 22.02
N TYR A 492 12.84 -0.98 22.07
CA TYR A 492 11.60 -0.41 21.62
C TYR A 492 11.80 0.56 20.47
N VAL A 493 10.91 0.48 19.51
CA VAL A 493 10.76 1.45 18.44
C VAL A 493 9.50 2.24 18.73
N GLN A 494 9.61 3.57 18.76
CA GLN A 494 8.49 4.48 18.93
C GLN A 494 8.30 5.28 17.65
N VAL A 495 7.12 5.20 17.04
CA VAL A 495 6.67 6.13 16.01
C VAL A 495 5.75 7.13 16.69
N LYS A 496 6.01 8.42 16.49
CA LYS A 496 5.28 9.46 17.21
C LYS A 496 5.09 10.72 16.38
N PRO A 497 4.11 11.57 16.74
CA PRO A 497 3.93 12.84 16.07
C PRO A 497 5.03 13.84 16.48
N SER A 498 5.52 14.60 15.49
CA SER A 498 6.40 15.75 15.71
C SER A 498 5.74 17.09 15.30
N GLY A 499 4.49 17.05 14.89
CA GLY A 499 3.64 18.16 14.51
C GLY A 499 2.52 17.70 13.59
N ALA A 500 1.44 18.46 13.48
CA ALA A 500 0.30 18.12 12.66
C ALA A 500 -0.26 19.32 11.91
N THR A 501 -0.86 19.08 10.77
CA THR A 501 -1.72 19.98 9.99
C THR A 501 -3.16 19.51 9.99
N SER A 502 -3.38 18.19 10.21
CA SER A 502 -4.65 17.51 10.27
C SER A 502 -4.57 16.34 11.28
N ILE A 503 -5.45 15.36 11.18
CA ILE A 503 -5.53 14.18 12.04
C ILE A 503 -5.41 12.91 11.21
N SER A 504 -5.04 11.81 11.86
CA SER A 504 -4.91 10.47 11.27
C SER A 504 -3.93 10.39 10.09
N GLN A 505 -2.67 10.11 10.40
CA GLN A 505 -1.60 9.87 9.44
C GLN A 505 -1.30 8.39 9.32
N PHE A 506 -1.58 7.80 8.17
CA PHE A 506 -1.11 6.45 7.87
C PHE A 506 0.41 6.40 7.71
N TYR A 507 1.00 5.29 8.13
CA TYR A 507 2.40 4.98 7.87
C TYR A 507 2.63 3.49 7.67
N LYS A 508 3.79 3.15 7.10
CA LYS A 508 4.36 1.81 7.09
C LYS A 508 5.67 1.85 7.87
N LEU A 509 5.90 0.84 8.69
CA LEU A 509 7.12 0.71 9.48
C LEU A 509 7.91 -0.50 8.98
N SER A 510 9.18 -0.31 8.71
CA SER A 510 10.14 -1.36 8.41
C SER A 510 11.26 -1.33 9.45
N ILE A 511 11.50 -2.47 10.08
CA ILE A 511 12.53 -2.65 11.07
C ILE A 511 13.45 -3.76 10.59
N SER A 512 14.73 -3.45 10.40
CA SER A 512 15.74 -4.43 10.04
C SER A 512 16.86 -4.48 11.08
N THR A 513 17.38 -5.66 11.31
CA THR A 513 18.55 -5.85 12.18
C THR A 513 19.65 -6.54 11.44
N ALA A 514 20.89 -6.19 11.81
CA ALA A 514 22.12 -6.83 11.34
C ALA A 514 22.98 -7.23 12.54
N ASP A 515 23.63 -8.36 12.42
CA ASP A 515 24.54 -8.85 13.46
C ASP A 515 25.70 -7.88 13.70
N ARG A 516 26.05 -7.67 14.95
CA ARG A 516 27.20 -6.86 15.37
C ARG A 516 28.25 -7.64 16.13
N VAL A 517 28.01 -8.91 16.38
CA VAL A 517 28.97 -9.81 17.01
C VAL A 517 30.13 -10.10 16.05
N LEU A 518 29.79 -10.40 14.78
CA LEU A 518 30.71 -10.47 13.66
C LEU A 518 30.17 -9.69 12.46
N LEU A 519 31.04 -9.00 11.73
CA LEU A 519 30.72 -8.32 10.49
C LEU A 519 31.03 -9.26 9.32
N ALA A 520 30.04 -10.08 8.92
CA ALA A 520 30.24 -11.12 7.94
C ALA A 520 29.38 -10.92 6.68
N GLY A 521 29.94 -11.24 5.52
CA GLY A 521 29.26 -11.19 4.22
C GLY A 521 30.00 -12.00 3.17
N LEU A 522 29.37 -12.16 1.99
CA LEU A 522 30.06 -12.68 0.81
C LEU A 522 30.99 -11.60 0.21
N THR A 523 32.07 -12.01 -0.45
CA THR A 523 32.96 -11.08 -1.18
C THR A 523 32.47 -10.74 -2.58
N GLY A 524 31.34 -11.31 -3.01
CA GLY A 524 30.70 -11.08 -4.29
C GLY A 524 29.18 -11.02 -4.14
N ASP A 525 28.46 -10.89 -5.25
CA ASP A 525 27.00 -10.90 -5.25
C ASP A 525 26.44 -12.26 -4.79
N SER A 526 25.43 -12.28 -3.93
CA SER A 526 24.80 -13.48 -3.38
C SER A 526 23.94 -14.28 -4.38
N ASP A 527 23.59 -13.66 -5.51
CA ASP A 527 22.78 -14.27 -6.57
C ASP A 527 23.59 -14.96 -7.67
N ILE A 528 24.85 -15.22 -7.40
CA ILE A 528 25.82 -15.67 -8.37
C ILE A 528 25.66 -17.14 -8.69
N THR A 529 25.95 -17.44 -9.93
CA THR A 529 26.28 -18.74 -10.44
C THR A 529 27.65 -19.17 -9.87
N VAL A 530 27.70 -20.30 -9.22
CA VAL A 530 28.97 -20.92 -8.82
C VAL A 530 29.51 -21.69 -10.02
N PRO A 531 30.80 -21.58 -10.36
CA PRO A 531 31.38 -22.44 -11.38
C PRO A 531 31.15 -23.92 -11.07
N ALA A 532 30.99 -24.74 -12.10
CA ALA A 532 31.02 -26.19 -11.90
C ALA A 532 32.48 -26.66 -11.77
N GLY A 533 32.71 -27.69 -10.98
CA GLY A 533 34.05 -28.28 -10.93
C GLY A 533 34.41 -28.93 -9.61
N GLU A 534 35.64 -29.43 -9.57
CA GLU A 534 36.17 -30.21 -8.45
C GLU A 534 36.41 -29.38 -7.17
N LEU A 535 36.78 -28.12 -7.33
CA LEU A 535 36.97 -27.17 -6.21
C LEU A 535 36.49 -25.79 -6.60
N VAL A 536 35.39 -25.36 -5.98
CA VAL A 536 34.78 -24.07 -6.24
C VAL A 536 34.97 -23.16 -5.04
N PRO A 537 35.66 -22.02 -5.17
CA PRO A 537 35.81 -21.08 -4.08
C PRO A 537 34.57 -20.21 -3.87
N VAL A 538 34.13 -20.12 -2.62
CA VAL A 538 33.15 -19.12 -2.17
C VAL A 538 33.86 -18.15 -1.25
N GLY A 539 33.94 -16.89 -1.65
CA GLY A 539 34.63 -15.86 -0.89
C GLY A 539 33.77 -15.32 0.24
N LEU A 540 34.33 -15.23 1.43
CA LEU A 540 33.73 -14.66 2.63
C LEU A 540 34.54 -13.47 3.11
N LYS A 541 33.88 -12.41 3.56
CA LYS A 541 34.48 -11.32 4.29
C LYS A 541 34.00 -11.38 5.72
N ILE A 542 34.94 -11.59 6.68
CA ILE A 542 34.59 -11.72 8.09
C ILE A 542 35.55 -10.81 8.87
N ASN A 543 34.98 -9.91 9.65
CA ASN A 543 35.73 -9.05 10.56
C ASN A 543 35.13 -9.17 11.96
N ASP A 544 35.98 -8.96 12.96
CA ASP A 544 35.53 -8.82 14.33
C ASP A 544 34.51 -7.69 14.46
N GLY A 545 33.46 -7.95 15.21
CA GLY A 545 32.48 -6.95 15.63
C GLY A 545 32.69 -6.65 17.11
N THR A 546 31.67 -6.94 17.92
CA THR A 546 31.76 -6.85 19.38
C THR A 546 32.52 -8.01 19.99
N GLU A 547 32.71 -9.07 19.25
CA GLU A 547 33.49 -10.28 19.65
C GLU A 547 34.49 -10.66 18.56
N ALA A 548 35.51 -11.43 18.94
CA ALA A 548 36.56 -11.88 18.02
C ALA A 548 36.16 -13.18 17.31
N PHE A 549 36.41 -13.26 16.01
CA PHE A 549 36.16 -14.43 15.17
C PHE A 549 37.05 -15.61 15.54
N ASP A 550 36.48 -16.82 15.59
CA ASP A 550 37.17 -18.09 15.80
C ASP A 550 37.04 -18.98 14.55
N LEU A 551 38.07 -18.94 13.70
CA LEU A 551 38.11 -19.76 12.48
C LEU A 551 38.07 -21.26 12.80
N GLY A 552 38.72 -21.68 13.87
CA GLY A 552 38.82 -23.10 14.21
C GLY A 552 37.52 -23.75 14.69
N ALA A 553 36.59 -22.93 15.15
CA ALA A 553 35.28 -23.37 15.59
C ALA A 553 34.15 -23.07 14.57
N SER A 554 34.48 -22.44 13.43
CA SER A 554 33.52 -22.01 12.40
C SER A 554 33.42 -23.05 11.29
N HIS A 555 32.22 -23.18 10.74
CA HIS A 555 31.84 -24.19 9.77
C HIS A 555 31.12 -23.58 8.57
N PHE A 556 31.36 -24.16 7.39
CA PHE A 556 30.66 -23.82 6.17
C PHE A 556 29.98 -25.08 5.63
N TYR A 557 28.72 -24.96 5.26
CA TYR A 557 27.90 -26.07 4.79
C TYR A 557 27.34 -25.78 3.42
N TYR A 558 27.37 -26.78 2.52
CA TYR A 558 26.75 -26.66 1.19
C TYR A 558 26.06 -27.98 0.81
N SER A 559 25.16 -27.87 -0.17
CA SER A 559 24.43 -29.00 -0.71
C SER A 559 24.51 -29.03 -2.24
N ILE A 560 24.83 -30.16 -2.81
CA ILE A 560 24.85 -30.41 -4.25
C ILE A 560 23.58 -31.11 -4.75
N ASN A 561 22.62 -31.35 -3.86
CA ASN A 561 21.36 -32.04 -4.15
C ASN A 561 20.12 -31.19 -3.77
N GLY A 562 20.22 -29.87 -3.93
CA GLY A 562 19.11 -28.93 -3.73
C GLY A 562 18.68 -28.76 -2.27
N GLY A 563 19.58 -29.02 -1.30
CA GLY A 563 19.29 -28.86 0.12
C GLY A 563 18.82 -30.13 0.84
N ALA A 564 18.76 -31.27 0.14
CA ALA A 564 18.38 -32.54 0.75
C ALA A 564 19.39 -33.02 1.82
N THR A 565 20.69 -32.79 1.58
CA THR A 565 21.77 -33.06 2.54
C THR A 565 22.81 -31.96 2.43
N PHE A 566 23.41 -31.57 3.56
CA PHE A 566 24.50 -30.61 3.60
C PHE A 566 25.81 -31.34 3.95
N VAL A 567 26.87 -30.90 3.30
CA VAL A 567 28.25 -31.35 3.52
C VAL A 567 29.03 -30.18 4.11
N GLU A 568 29.88 -30.47 5.08
CA GLU A 568 30.78 -29.48 5.64
C GLU A 568 31.99 -29.25 4.70
N ALA A 569 32.29 -27.98 4.44
CA ALA A 569 33.48 -27.56 3.71
C ALA A 569 34.44 -26.78 4.62
N PRO A 570 35.74 -26.93 4.45
CA PRO A 570 36.70 -26.17 5.21
C PRO A 570 36.69 -24.67 4.82
N ILE A 571 36.94 -23.82 5.81
CA ILE A 571 37.13 -22.38 5.61
C ILE A 571 38.64 -22.09 5.72
N TYR A 572 39.19 -21.41 4.74
CA TYR A 572 40.61 -21.06 4.68
C TYR A 572 40.77 -19.54 4.86
N ASP A 573 41.77 -19.14 5.66
CA ASP A 573 42.14 -17.72 5.78
C ASP A 573 42.93 -17.29 4.53
N HIS A 574 42.44 -16.23 3.89
CA HIS A 574 43.05 -15.58 2.71
C HIS A 574 43.73 -14.25 3.07
N GLY A 575 43.66 -13.85 4.32
CA GLY A 575 44.27 -12.64 4.85
C GLY A 575 43.32 -11.40 4.72
N GLY A 576 43.60 -10.39 5.56
CA GLY A 576 42.88 -9.11 5.53
C GLY A 576 41.37 -9.23 5.85
N GLY A 577 40.96 -10.25 6.61
CA GLY A 577 39.56 -10.54 6.89
C GLY A 577 38.84 -11.23 5.72
N GLY A 578 39.54 -11.66 4.70
CA GLY A 578 39.03 -12.48 3.60
C GLY A 578 39.23 -13.98 3.90
N TYR A 579 38.20 -14.77 3.65
CA TYR A 579 38.16 -16.20 3.82
C TYR A 579 37.59 -16.87 2.59
N ILE A 580 37.94 -18.11 2.35
CA ILE A 580 37.45 -18.90 1.22
C ILE A 580 36.92 -20.23 1.75
N ALA A 581 35.70 -20.58 1.41
CA ALA A 581 35.17 -21.92 1.57
C ALA A 581 35.36 -22.72 0.28
N ALA A 582 35.82 -23.96 0.36
CA ALA A 582 36.06 -24.82 -0.80
C ALA A 582 34.87 -25.79 -0.96
N LEU A 583 34.07 -25.63 -1.99
CA LEU A 583 33.05 -26.57 -2.37
C LEU A 583 33.68 -27.66 -3.26
N ALA A 584 33.44 -28.92 -2.96
CA ALA A 584 33.93 -30.03 -3.77
C ALA A 584 32.82 -30.64 -4.64
N ASP A 585 33.22 -31.18 -5.78
CA ASP A 585 32.38 -31.99 -6.68
C ASP A 585 31.05 -31.34 -7.06
N VAL A 586 31.04 -30.02 -7.33
CA VAL A 586 29.83 -29.27 -7.68
C VAL A 586 29.40 -29.64 -9.10
N PRO A 587 28.28 -30.40 -9.28
CA PRO A 587 27.80 -30.73 -10.62
C PRO A 587 27.24 -29.48 -11.29
N CYS A 588 27.49 -29.33 -12.56
CA CYS A 588 26.92 -28.26 -13.35
C CYS A 588 25.40 -28.38 -13.39
N GLY A 589 24.70 -27.25 -13.34
CA GLY A 589 23.25 -27.17 -13.31
C GLY A 589 22.61 -27.43 -11.96
N ALA A 590 23.37 -27.80 -10.96
CA ALA A 590 22.85 -28.02 -9.62
C ALA A 590 22.47 -26.68 -8.97
N THR A 591 21.36 -26.65 -8.21
CA THR A 591 21.15 -25.64 -7.19
C THR A 591 22.01 -26.01 -5.99
N VAL A 592 22.87 -25.09 -5.52
CA VAL A 592 23.86 -25.31 -4.48
C VAL A 592 23.54 -24.47 -3.24
N PRO A 593 22.54 -24.85 -2.45
CA PRO A 593 22.29 -24.18 -1.19
C PRO A 593 23.52 -24.24 -0.28
N PHE A 594 23.90 -23.09 0.28
CA PHE A 594 25.00 -23.05 1.26
C PHE A 594 24.76 -22.03 2.36
N TYR A 595 25.42 -22.23 3.49
CA TYR A 595 25.46 -21.31 4.61
C TYR A 595 26.73 -21.51 5.45
N ALA A 596 27.10 -20.49 6.23
CA ALA A 596 28.15 -20.58 7.22
C ALA A 596 27.60 -20.45 8.64
N GLU A 597 28.14 -21.20 9.57
CA GLU A 597 28.02 -21.00 11.02
C GLU A 597 29.33 -20.48 11.56
N LEU A 598 29.40 -19.16 11.70
CA LEU A 598 30.60 -18.48 12.18
C LEU A 598 30.57 -18.39 13.70
N ARG A 599 31.65 -18.74 14.35
CA ARG A 599 31.74 -18.72 15.81
C ARG A 599 32.74 -17.67 16.28
N THR A 600 32.51 -17.19 17.49
CA THR A 600 33.41 -16.28 18.16
C THR A 600 34.21 -17.03 19.24
N THR A 601 35.28 -16.42 19.69
CA THR A 601 36.11 -16.94 20.81
C THR A 601 35.32 -16.97 22.15
N SER A 602 34.25 -16.23 22.29
CA SER A 602 33.30 -16.27 23.41
C SER A 602 32.19 -17.31 23.25
N GLY A 603 32.10 -17.96 22.07
CA GLY A 603 31.16 -19.04 21.80
C GLY A 603 29.84 -18.61 21.16
N SER A 604 29.66 -17.33 20.82
CA SER A 604 28.50 -16.85 20.04
C SER A 604 28.51 -17.44 18.62
N VAL A 605 27.32 -17.68 18.05
CA VAL A 605 27.15 -18.24 16.72
C VAL A 605 26.46 -17.23 15.83
N VAL A 606 27.09 -16.87 14.74
CA VAL A 606 26.54 -15.99 13.69
C VAL A 606 26.34 -16.82 12.43
N ARG A 607 25.13 -16.81 11.90
CA ARG A 607 24.83 -17.53 10.66
C ARG A 607 24.86 -16.59 9.47
N LEU A 608 25.44 -17.06 8.34
CA LEU A 608 25.51 -16.32 7.06
C LEU A 608 24.98 -17.22 5.92
N PRO A 609 23.87 -16.91 5.22
CA PRO A 609 22.95 -15.81 5.55
C PRO A 609 22.30 -16.06 6.90
N CYS A 610 21.82 -15.02 7.51
CA CYS A 610 21.27 -15.07 8.86
C CYS A 610 19.97 -15.90 8.98
N SER A 611 19.29 -16.12 7.86
CA SER A 611 18.16 -17.06 7.74
C SER A 611 18.19 -17.75 6.39
N GLY A 612 17.68 -18.95 6.29
CA GLY A 612 17.69 -19.72 5.04
C GLY A 612 19.08 -20.12 4.56
N THR A 613 19.29 -20.11 3.27
CA THR A 613 20.54 -20.43 2.58
C THR A 613 20.72 -19.50 1.37
N TYR A 614 21.97 -19.19 0.99
CA TYR A 614 22.23 -18.77 -0.37
C TYR A 614 21.94 -19.95 -1.30
N THR A 615 21.35 -19.73 -2.47
CA THR A 615 20.93 -20.80 -3.39
C THR A 615 21.36 -20.53 -4.83
N PRO A 616 22.67 -20.32 -5.10
CA PRO A 616 23.14 -20.14 -6.47
C PRO A 616 22.95 -21.42 -7.28
N ARG A 617 22.92 -21.24 -8.61
CA ARG A 617 23.07 -22.34 -9.56
C ARG A 617 24.51 -22.51 -9.95
N SER A 618 24.96 -23.74 -10.16
CA SER A 618 26.26 -23.98 -10.73
C SER A 618 26.21 -23.98 -12.26
N GLY A 619 27.21 -23.37 -12.91
CA GLY A 619 27.31 -23.31 -14.36
C GLY A 619 28.40 -22.36 -14.82
N ASP A 620 28.79 -22.46 -16.08
CA ASP A 620 29.69 -21.50 -16.73
C ASP A 620 28.88 -20.28 -17.18
N VAL A 621 29.49 -19.10 -17.04
CA VAL A 621 28.86 -17.82 -17.35
C VAL A 621 29.42 -17.30 -18.65
N PHE A 622 28.53 -17.04 -19.61
CA PHE A 622 28.88 -16.46 -20.91
C PHE A 622 28.31 -15.04 -21.02
N ASN A 623 29.16 -14.10 -21.39
CA ASN A 623 28.71 -12.74 -21.74
C ASN A 623 28.17 -12.78 -23.18
N ILE A 624 26.86 -12.79 -23.33
CA ILE A 624 26.18 -12.88 -24.63
C ILE A 624 26.15 -11.51 -25.33
N TYR A 625 25.91 -10.45 -24.56
CA TYR A 625 25.84 -9.10 -25.08
C TYR A 625 26.07 -8.10 -23.96
N SER A 626 26.85 -7.07 -24.21
CA SER A 626 26.98 -5.94 -23.28
C SER A 626 27.21 -4.64 -24.07
N THR A 627 26.75 -3.53 -23.53
CA THR A 627 26.94 -2.21 -24.10
C THR A 627 26.87 -1.13 -23.03
N ASP A 628 27.76 -0.17 -23.14
CA ASP A 628 27.74 1.11 -22.42
C ASP A 628 27.04 2.21 -23.22
N PHE A 629 26.40 1.84 -24.33
CA PHE A 629 25.73 2.74 -25.26
C PHE A 629 26.62 3.85 -25.86
N ALA A 630 27.91 3.68 -25.95
CA ALA A 630 28.75 4.55 -26.78
C ALA A 630 28.19 4.65 -28.20
N THR A 631 27.58 3.56 -28.70
CA THR A 631 26.86 3.45 -29.95
C THR A 631 25.47 2.83 -29.77
N SER A 632 24.59 2.96 -30.77
CA SER A 632 23.24 2.36 -30.76
C SER A 632 23.15 1.06 -31.56
N THR A 633 24.24 0.38 -31.83
CA THR A 633 24.29 -0.77 -32.76
C THR A 633 23.26 -1.84 -32.36
N GLY A 634 22.36 -2.16 -33.29
CA GLY A 634 21.32 -3.16 -33.14
C GLY A 634 20.10 -2.76 -32.30
N TRP A 635 20.14 -1.64 -31.60
CA TRP A 635 19.00 -1.13 -30.84
C TRP A 635 18.03 -0.36 -31.74
N THR A 636 16.73 -0.53 -31.49
CA THR A 636 15.68 0.08 -32.31
C THR A 636 14.65 0.81 -31.46
N VAL A 637 14.21 1.97 -31.93
CA VAL A 637 13.17 2.78 -31.28
C VAL A 637 11.83 2.55 -31.99
N GLY A 638 10.78 2.23 -31.22
CA GLY A 638 9.43 2.05 -31.74
C GLY A 638 8.94 0.59 -31.78
N PRO A 639 7.65 0.37 -32.06
CA PRO A 639 6.63 1.35 -32.43
C PRO A 639 6.25 2.27 -31.27
N ASN A 640 6.03 3.55 -31.55
CA ASN A 640 5.71 4.56 -30.56
C ASN A 640 4.29 5.08 -30.76
N THR A 641 3.60 5.41 -29.66
CA THR A 641 2.34 6.16 -29.66
C THR A 641 2.50 7.56 -29.05
N ALA A 642 3.58 7.78 -28.30
CA ALA A 642 3.91 9.08 -27.76
C ALA A 642 4.10 10.14 -28.86
N THR A 643 3.67 11.35 -28.57
CA THR A 643 3.75 12.51 -29.47
C THR A 643 5.04 13.31 -29.27
N ALA A 644 5.70 13.16 -28.12
CA ALA A 644 7.00 13.73 -27.77
C ALA A 644 7.81 12.75 -26.92
N GLY A 645 9.06 13.07 -26.62
CA GLY A 645 9.90 12.30 -25.71
C GLY A 645 10.27 10.90 -26.20
N LEU A 646 10.49 10.72 -27.50
CA LEU A 646 10.91 9.42 -28.02
C LEU A 646 12.33 9.10 -27.58
N TRP A 647 12.63 7.81 -27.39
CA TRP A 647 13.97 7.34 -27.08
C TRP A 647 15.02 7.86 -28.06
N ALA A 648 16.10 8.40 -27.56
CA ALA A 648 17.23 8.90 -28.33
C ALA A 648 18.55 8.55 -27.65
N LEU A 649 19.54 8.13 -28.44
CA LEU A 649 20.91 7.97 -27.93
C LEU A 649 21.62 9.33 -27.93
N ALA A 650 21.96 9.85 -26.78
CA ALA A 650 22.60 11.15 -26.64
C ALA A 650 23.46 11.25 -25.37
N ALA A 651 24.36 12.22 -25.34
CA ALA A 651 24.95 12.69 -24.11
C ALA A 651 23.87 13.51 -23.37
N PRO A 652 23.38 13.08 -22.19
CA PRO A 652 22.19 13.66 -21.61
C PRO A 652 22.38 15.11 -21.15
N ILE A 653 21.35 15.92 -21.32
CA ILE A 653 21.27 17.29 -20.81
C ILE A 653 20.27 17.28 -19.64
N GLY A 654 20.78 17.43 -18.42
CA GLY A 654 19.97 17.29 -17.21
C GLY A 654 18.94 18.39 -17.01
N THR A 655 17.80 17.96 -16.47
CA THR A 655 16.78 18.80 -15.83
C THR A 655 16.61 18.36 -14.39
N ALA A 656 15.58 18.86 -13.69
CA ALA A 656 15.24 18.34 -12.37
C ALA A 656 14.68 16.89 -12.44
N SER A 657 14.22 16.43 -13.61
CA SER A 657 13.68 15.09 -13.81
C SER A 657 14.52 14.22 -14.76
N ALA A 658 15.15 14.80 -15.78
CA ALA A 658 15.99 14.08 -16.74
C ALA A 658 17.43 13.88 -16.23
N PRO A 659 18.14 12.81 -16.64
CA PRO A 659 19.53 12.59 -16.26
C PRO A 659 20.45 13.68 -16.82
N GLY A 660 21.42 14.11 -16.01
CA GLY A 660 22.41 15.10 -16.38
C GLY A 660 23.75 14.54 -16.86
N ALA A 661 23.93 13.23 -16.75
CA ALA A 661 25.05 12.45 -17.23
C ALA A 661 24.61 11.01 -17.48
N ASP A 662 25.33 10.27 -18.32
CA ASP A 662 25.23 8.82 -18.38
C ASP A 662 25.64 8.18 -17.04
N HIS A 663 25.44 6.89 -16.91
CA HIS A 663 25.86 6.18 -15.69
C HIS A 663 27.36 5.82 -15.73
N THR A 664 27.91 5.45 -16.88
CA THR A 664 29.26 4.92 -17.02
C THR A 664 30.37 5.93 -16.75
N GLY A 665 30.13 7.24 -16.96
CA GLY A 665 31.12 8.28 -16.66
C GLY A 665 30.91 9.58 -17.45
N PRO A 666 31.64 10.64 -17.11
CA PRO A 666 31.36 11.97 -17.64
C PRO A 666 31.63 12.06 -19.16
N GLY A 667 30.63 12.43 -19.93
CA GLY A 667 30.74 12.71 -21.37
C GLY A 667 30.37 11.55 -22.28
N GLY A 668 29.91 10.43 -21.74
CA GLY A 668 29.39 9.30 -22.47
C GLY A 668 27.97 9.54 -23.01
N LYS A 669 27.42 8.53 -23.63
CA LYS A 669 26.06 8.52 -24.13
C LYS A 669 25.24 7.42 -23.45
N CYS A 670 23.97 7.70 -23.26
CA CYS A 670 23.00 6.70 -22.88
C CYS A 670 21.72 6.89 -23.69
N PHE A 671 20.79 5.95 -23.66
CA PHE A 671 19.46 6.21 -24.17
C PHE A 671 18.65 7.02 -23.15
N ILE A 672 17.98 8.07 -23.65
CA ILE A 672 17.09 8.94 -22.86
C ILE A 672 15.79 9.18 -23.61
N THR A 673 14.73 9.48 -22.89
CA THR A 673 13.45 9.93 -23.47
C THR A 673 13.54 11.42 -23.77
N GLY A 674 13.63 11.76 -25.03
CA GLY A 674 13.80 13.12 -25.51
C GLY A 674 15.12 13.78 -25.07
N GLN A 675 15.72 14.57 -25.89
CA GLN A 675 16.89 15.36 -25.54
C GLN A 675 16.50 16.81 -25.29
N GLY A 676 16.63 17.25 -24.04
CA GLY A 676 16.43 18.63 -23.68
C GLY A 676 17.49 19.59 -24.23
N VAL A 677 17.36 20.86 -23.92
CA VAL A 677 18.34 21.91 -24.21
C VAL A 677 18.82 22.53 -22.92
N VAL A 678 20.05 23.01 -22.87
CA VAL A 678 20.62 23.66 -21.70
C VAL A 678 19.74 24.84 -21.27
N GLY A 679 19.26 24.79 -20.02
CA GLY A 679 18.32 25.78 -19.47
C GLY A 679 16.88 25.64 -19.96
N GLY A 680 16.53 24.52 -20.59
CA GLY A 680 15.18 24.17 -20.99
C GLY A 680 14.25 24.02 -19.78
N SER A 681 12.95 24.18 -20.01
CA SER A 681 11.95 23.97 -18.95
C SER A 681 11.80 22.47 -18.64
N LEU A 682 11.46 22.18 -17.41
CA LEU A 682 11.01 20.86 -17.01
C LEU A 682 9.83 20.42 -17.90
N GLY A 683 9.85 19.23 -18.45
CA GLY A 683 8.82 18.76 -19.36
C GLY A 683 8.90 19.31 -20.79
N ALA A 684 10.06 19.83 -21.22
CA ALA A 684 10.20 20.31 -22.62
C ALA A 684 10.47 19.21 -23.64
N ALA A 685 10.91 18.03 -23.19
CA ALA A 685 11.29 16.90 -24.04
C ALA A 685 10.89 15.55 -23.43
N ASP A 686 10.09 15.55 -22.40
CA ASP A 686 9.57 14.37 -21.75
C ASP A 686 8.59 13.56 -22.63
N VAL A 687 8.24 12.39 -22.21
CA VAL A 687 7.25 11.55 -22.91
C VAL A 687 5.88 12.18 -22.75
N ASP A 688 5.21 12.46 -23.86
CA ASP A 688 3.86 13.01 -23.90
C ASP A 688 2.90 12.14 -24.70
N GLY A 689 1.69 11.92 -24.14
CA GLY A 689 0.51 11.44 -24.86
C GLY A 689 0.63 10.04 -25.45
N GLY A 690 1.28 9.13 -24.75
CA GLY A 690 1.39 7.74 -25.16
C GLY A 690 2.64 7.03 -24.64
N SER A 691 3.19 6.14 -25.43
CA SER A 691 4.35 5.32 -25.04
C SER A 691 5.45 5.35 -26.08
N THR A 692 6.69 5.24 -25.62
CA THR A 692 7.88 5.09 -26.46
C THR A 692 8.64 3.82 -26.07
N LEU A 693 9.01 3.03 -27.08
CA LEU A 693 9.65 1.72 -26.92
C LEU A 693 11.09 1.76 -27.40
N LEU A 694 12.00 1.21 -26.60
CA LEU A 694 13.38 0.90 -26.98
C LEU A 694 13.57 -0.61 -26.94
N VAL A 695 14.03 -1.21 -28.03
CA VAL A 695 14.12 -2.67 -28.18
C VAL A 695 15.56 -3.06 -28.47
N SER A 696 16.06 -4.06 -27.74
CA SER A 696 17.40 -4.62 -27.89
C SER A 696 17.61 -5.32 -29.24
N PRO A 697 18.84 -5.55 -29.68
CA PRO A 697 19.13 -6.55 -30.69
C PRO A 697 18.64 -7.94 -30.29
N VAL A 698 18.59 -8.87 -31.22
CA VAL A 698 18.35 -10.28 -30.94
C VAL A 698 19.60 -10.85 -30.29
N MET A 699 19.44 -11.55 -29.21
CA MET A 699 20.49 -12.22 -28.46
C MET A 699 20.31 -13.73 -28.60
N ASN A 700 21.30 -14.41 -29.12
CA ASN A 700 21.29 -15.87 -29.25
C ASN A 700 21.71 -16.49 -27.91
N MET A 701 20.77 -17.17 -27.27
CA MET A 701 20.97 -17.89 -25.99
C MET A 701 20.52 -19.37 -26.14
N ALA A 702 20.51 -19.88 -27.37
CA ALA A 702 20.16 -21.28 -27.61
C ALA A 702 21.15 -22.21 -26.88
N GLY A 703 20.65 -23.30 -26.30
CA GLY A 703 21.48 -24.24 -25.55
C GLY A 703 21.85 -23.81 -24.12
N MET A 704 21.59 -22.57 -23.75
CA MET A 704 21.82 -22.07 -22.39
C MET A 704 20.71 -22.55 -21.42
N GLN A 705 21.05 -22.77 -20.16
CA GLN A 705 20.09 -23.24 -19.17
C GLN A 705 19.26 -22.11 -18.57
N ASP A 706 19.88 -20.93 -18.43
CA ASP A 706 19.23 -19.72 -17.96
C ASP A 706 19.98 -18.49 -18.47
N ALA A 707 19.42 -17.32 -18.30
CA ALA A 707 20.09 -16.07 -18.64
C ALA A 707 19.68 -14.98 -17.65
N GLU A 708 20.63 -14.10 -17.33
CA GLU A 708 20.40 -12.90 -16.54
C GLU A 708 20.61 -11.67 -17.40
N ILE A 709 19.63 -10.77 -17.34
CA ILE A 709 19.67 -9.46 -17.99
C ILE A 709 19.83 -8.42 -16.90
N SER A 710 20.81 -7.53 -17.01
CA SER A 710 21.02 -6.42 -16.10
C SER A 710 21.21 -5.11 -16.84
N TYR A 711 20.82 -4.01 -16.22
CA TYR A 711 20.89 -2.67 -16.80
C TYR A 711 20.83 -1.61 -15.70
N TRP A 712 21.27 -0.40 -16.03
CA TRP A 712 20.99 0.78 -15.25
C TRP A 712 19.84 1.56 -15.89
N ARG A 713 18.83 1.88 -15.09
CA ARG A 713 17.70 2.69 -15.53
C ARG A 713 17.56 3.97 -14.73
N TRP A 714 17.10 4.99 -15.40
CA TRP A 714 16.58 6.22 -14.81
C TRP A 714 15.08 6.26 -15.05
N TYR A 715 14.30 6.62 -14.05
CA TYR A 715 12.88 6.87 -14.23
C TYR A 715 12.42 7.92 -13.24
N ALA A 716 11.80 9.00 -13.74
CA ALA A 716 11.29 10.11 -12.96
C ALA A 716 9.93 10.55 -13.50
N THR A 717 8.93 10.60 -12.63
CA THR A 717 7.55 10.97 -12.95
C THR A 717 6.90 11.84 -11.86
N GLY A 718 7.73 12.49 -11.02
CA GLY A 718 7.28 13.25 -9.85
C GLY A 718 6.80 14.67 -10.14
N ALA A 719 6.63 15.07 -11.40
CA ALA A 719 6.19 16.40 -11.79
C ALA A 719 5.08 16.34 -12.84
N GLY A 720 4.43 17.48 -13.11
CA GLY A 720 3.33 17.58 -14.07
C GLY A 720 1.95 17.66 -13.43
N GLY A 721 0.91 17.38 -14.20
CA GLY A 721 -0.48 17.48 -13.77
C GLY A 721 -0.98 16.28 -12.96
N ALA A 722 -0.36 15.10 -13.14
CA ALA A 722 -0.66 13.86 -12.42
C ALA A 722 0.66 13.18 -12.00
N PRO A 723 1.42 13.76 -11.06
CA PRO A 723 2.71 13.20 -10.66
C PRO A 723 2.56 11.78 -10.11
N TYR A 724 3.52 10.91 -10.47
CA TYR A 724 3.61 9.50 -10.05
C TYR A 724 2.52 8.56 -10.61
N ALA A 725 1.70 9.00 -11.59
CA ALA A 725 0.61 8.19 -12.13
C ALA A 725 1.07 7.17 -13.18
N ASP A 726 2.18 7.42 -13.86
CA ASP A 726 2.63 6.64 -15.00
C ASP A 726 3.59 5.52 -14.64
N THR A 727 3.85 4.64 -15.61
CA THR A 727 4.68 3.44 -15.44
C THR A 727 5.80 3.33 -16.45
N PHE A 728 6.89 2.70 -16.02
CA PHE A 728 7.97 2.23 -16.87
C PHE A 728 7.98 0.71 -16.84
N ILE A 729 7.91 0.07 -18.02
CA ILE A 729 7.74 -1.37 -18.11
C ILE A 729 8.91 -1.97 -18.89
N VAL A 730 9.59 -2.95 -18.29
CA VAL A 730 10.61 -3.75 -18.97
C VAL A 730 10.02 -5.12 -19.27
N GLN A 731 10.21 -5.57 -20.51
CA GLN A 731 9.64 -6.83 -20.99
C GLN A 731 10.68 -7.67 -21.70
N ALA A 732 10.62 -8.99 -21.53
CA ALA A 732 11.44 -9.96 -22.22
C ALA A 732 10.62 -10.77 -23.23
N SER A 733 11.25 -11.17 -24.30
CA SER A 733 10.72 -12.04 -25.36
C SER A 733 11.75 -13.11 -25.69
N ILE A 734 11.30 -14.35 -25.93
CA ILE A 734 12.15 -15.46 -26.37
C ILE A 734 11.85 -15.88 -27.83
N ASN A 735 11.04 -15.12 -28.54
CA ASN A 735 10.59 -15.41 -29.91
C ASN A 735 10.73 -14.19 -30.85
N GLY A 736 11.80 -13.42 -30.68
CA GLY A 736 12.14 -12.29 -31.53
C GLY A 736 11.22 -11.07 -31.40
N GLY A 737 10.41 -11.01 -30.32
CA GLY A 737 9.47 -9.92 -30.06
C GLY A 737 8.03 -10.22 -30.47
N SER A 738 7.70 -11.48 -30.81
CA SER A 738 6.33 -11.88 -31.14
C SER A 738 5.42 -11.89 -29.89
N ASN A 739 5.96 -12.30 -28.74
CA ASN A 739 5.28 -12.23 -27.45
C ASN A 739 6.21 -11.62 -26.39
N TRP A 740 5.64 -10.91 -25.43
CA TRP A 740 6.38 -10.21 -24.39
C TRP A 740 5.83 -10.55 -23.02
N VAL A 741 6.73 -10.73 -22.04
CA VAL A 741 6.43 -10.97 -20.63
C VAL A 741 7.02 -9.83 -19.82
N ASN A 742 6.29 -9.28 -18.85
CA ASN A 742 6.79 -8.23 -17.96
C ASN A 742 7.88 -8.80 -17.05
N ALA A 743 9.05 -8.16 -17.11
CA ALA A 743 10.19 -8.45 -16.25
C ALA A 743 10.26 -7.46 -15.08
N GLU A 744 9.97 -6.20 -15.33
CA GLU A 744 9.90 -5.15 -14.33
C GLU A 744 8.76 -4.19 -14.65
N VAL A 745 8.07 -3.72 -13.62
CA VAL A 745 7.10 -2.62 -13.71
C VAL A 745 7.44 -1.62 -12.61
N VAL A 746 7.77 -0.40 -13.01
CA VAL A 746 8.13 0.71 -12.12
C VAL A 746 7.01 1.73 -12.14
N GLY A 747 6.48 2.06 -11.00
CA GLY A 747 5.29 2.89 -10.88
C GLY A 747 3.98 2.11 -11.12
N PRO A 748 2.83 2.76 -10.90
CA PRO A 748 2.70 4.08 -10.29
C PRO A 748 3.28 4.08 -8.86
N GLY A 749 3.73 5.23 -8.38
CA GLY A 749 4.44 5.33 -7.10
C GLY A 749 4.14 6.63 -6.36
N GLY A 750 5.11 7.13 -5.61
CA GLY A 750 4.99 8.36 -4.85
C GLY A 750 6.36 8.98 -4.52
N LEU A 751 6.36 10.12 -3.86
CA LEU A 751 7.58 10.84 -3.51
C LEU A 751 8.58 9.97 -2.70
N ALA A 752 8.07 9.06 -1.88
CA ALA A 752 8.89 8.17 -1.07
C ALA A 752 9.48 6.98 -1.85
N ASP A 753 8.96 6.67 -3.05
CA ASP A 753 9.50 5.58 -3.86
C ASP A 753 10.71 6.07 -4.67
N PRO A 754 11.94 5.63 -4.34
CA PRO A 754 13.12 6.05 -5.08
C PRO A 754 13.11 5.62 -6.54
N ASN A 755 12.33 4.60 -6.90
CA ASN A 755 12.28 4.06 -8.26
C ASN A 755 11.59 4.96 -9.26
N VAL A 756 10.71 5.86 -8.81
CA VAL A 756 9.97 6.83 -9.63
C VAL A 756 10.49 8.26 -9.49
N ASN A 757 11.62 8.43 -8.80
CA ASN A 757 12.30 9.70 -8.56
C ASN A 757 13.66 9.75 -9.28
N PRO A 758 14.16 10.96 -9.64
CA PRO A 758 15.41 11.12 -10.36
C PRO A 758 16.58 10.34 -9.73
N GLY A 759 17.27 9.55 -10.51
CA GLY A 759 18.47 8.81 -10.13
C GLY A 759 18.66 7.52 -10.93
N TRP A 760 19.91 7.16 -11.21
CA TRP A 760 20.26 5.89 -11.81
C TRP A 760 20.05 4.75 -10.81
N ARG A 761 19.41 3.67 -11.26
CA ARG A 761 19.12 2.45 -10.48
C ARG A 761 19.51 1.22 -11.28
N LYS A 762 20.30 0.34 -10.68
CA LYS A 762 20.57 -0.96 -11.28
C LYS A 762 19.37 -1.86 -11.11
N ALA A 763 18.99 -2.56 -12.16
CA ALA A 763 17.98 -3.60 -12.15
C ALA A 763 18.49 -4.84 -12.87
N SER A 764 18.01 -6.00 -12.51
CA SER A 764 18.27 -7.25 -13.20
C SER A 764 17.11 -8.23 -13.04
N PHE A 765 17.02 -9.19 -13.96
CA PHE A 765 16.09 -10.31 -13.90
C PHE A 765 16.66 -11.54 -14.59
N LYS A 766 16.22 -12.72 -14.15
CA LYS A 766 16.52 -14.00 -14.82
C LYS A 766 15.34 -14.44 -15.67
N LEU A 767 15.61 -15.03 -16.85
CA LEU A 767 14.56 -15.55 -17.72
C LEU A 767 13.73 -16.64 -17.02
N SER A 768 14.39 -17.50 -16.22
CA SER A 768 13.72 -18.54 -15.44
C SER A 768 12.71 -17.98 -14.42
N ALA A 769 12.99 -16.82 -13.82
CA ALA A 769 12.06 -16.15 -12.90
C ALA A 769 10.77 -15.68 -13.58
N LEU A 770 10.83 -15.48 -14.91
CA LEU A 770 9.68 -15.12 -15.74
C LEU A 770 8.96 -16.35 -16.34
N GLY A 771 9.43 -17.57 -16.03
CA GLY A 771 8.95 -18.80 -16.68
C GLY A 771 9.37 -18.92 -18.14
N LEU A 772 10.43 -18.23 -18.55
CA LEU A 772 10.98 -18.22 -19.90
C LEU A 772 12.24 -19.07 -19.96
N ALA A 773 12.38 -19.85 -21.05
CA ALA A 773 13.62 -20.58 -21.35
C ALA A 773 14.42 -19.83 -22.42
N PRO A 774 15.78 -19.82 -22.34
CA PRO A 774 16.63 -19.19 -23.34
C PRO A 774 16.42 -19.82 -24.74
N THR A 775 16.46 -18.97 -25.76
CA THR A 775 16.35 -19.36 -27.19
C THR A 775 17.34 -18.56 -28.02
N ALA A 776 17.46 -18.88 -29.31
CA ALA A 776 18.23 -18.07 -30.26
C ALA A 776 17.63 -16.68 -30.53
N ASN A 777 16.45 -16.38 -30.02
CA ASN A 777 15.71 -15.17 -30.38
C ASN A 777 15.26 -14.37 -29.15
N VAL A 778 16.14 -14.19 -28.16
CA VAL A 778 15.85 -13.41 -26.95
C VAL A 778 15.95 -11.92 -27.27
N ARG A 779 14.98 -11.14 -26.81
CA ARG A 779 14.97 -9.67 -26.84
C ARG A 779 14.43 -9.08 -25.56
N VAL A 780 14.86 -7.87 -25.26
CA VAL A 780 14.35 -7.04 -24.18
C VAL A 780 13.83 -5.73 -24.74
N ARG A 781 12.73 -5.21 -24.20
CA ARG A 781 12.25 -3.87 -24.52
C ARG A 781 11.93 -3.07 -23.28
N PHE A 782 12.13 -1.77 -23.42
CA PHE A 782 11.92 -0.76 -22.38
C PHE A 782 10.82 0.19 -22.86
N ASN A 783 9.76 0.30 -22.08
CA ASN A 783 8.59 1.09 -22.43
C ASN A 783 8.41 2.21 -21.39
N ALA A 784 8.70 3.44 -21.78
CA ALA A 784 8.34 4.62 -21.02
C ALA A 784 7.01 5.16 -21.55
N GLN A 785 6.08 5.47 -20.63
CA GLN A 785 4.73 5.89 -21.05
C GLN A 785 4.20 7.01 -20.17
N ASP A 786 3.50 7.94 -20.79
CA ASP A 786 2.65 8.97 -20.21
C ASP A 786 1.24 8.75 -20.75
N THR A 787 0.35 8.24 -19.89
CA THR A 787 -1.02 7.86 -20.24
C THR A 787 -2.02 8.54 -19.31
N GLY A 788 -2.99 9.24 -19.87
CA GLY A 788 -4.02 9.92 -19.08
C GLY A 788 -3.76 11.41 -18.91
N THR A 789 -3.80 11.92 -17.71
CA THR A 789 -3.47 13.33 -17.40
C THR A 789 -1.96 13.47 -17.35
N GLY A 790 -1.38 14.37 -18.16
CA GLY A 790 0.04 14.45 -18.40
C GLY A 790 0.91 14.62 -17.14
N SER A 791 1.87 13.73 -17.00
CA SER A 791 3.00 13.80 -16.06
C SER A 791 4.25 14.26 -16.82
N VAL A 792 5.28 14.70 -16.10
CA VAL A 792 6.62 14.84 -16.69
C VAL A 792 7.32 13.50 -16.56
N VAL A 793 7.30 12.71 -17.62
CA VAL A 793 7.89 11.37 -17.66
C VAL A 793 9.25 11.40 -18.34
N GLU A 794 10.30 11.13 -17.57
CA GLU A 794 11.68 11.04 -18.04
C GLU A 794 12.26 9.67 -17.71
N ALA A 795 12.82 9.02 -18.73
CA ALA A 795 13.50 7.74 -18.59
C ALA A 795 14.89 7.74 -19.24
N GLY A 796 15.76 6.90 -18.71
CA GLY A 796 17.08 6.63 -19.24
C GLY A 796 17.45 5.16 -19.13
N LEU A 797 18.34 4.70 -20.02
CA LEU A 797 18.89 3.35 -19.99
C LEU A 797 20.39 3.42 -20.27
N ASP A 798 21.18 2.73 -19.45
CA ASP A 798 22.62 2.61 -19.60
C ASP A 798 23.16 1.26 -19.12
N ASP A 799 24.40 0.93 -19.47
CA ASP A 799 25.13 -0.27 -19.01
C ASP A 799 24.31 -1.56 -19.10
N PHE A 800 23.79 -1.85 -20.28
CA PHE A 800 23.02 -3.07 -20.50
C PHE A 800 23.96 -4.27 -20.63
N SER A 801 23.63 -5.38 -19.95
CA SER A 801 24.36 -6.65 -20.05
C SER A 801 23.40 -7.83 -20.06
N ALA A 802 23.67 -8.79 -20.91
CA ALA A 802 23.00 -10.09 -20.97
C ALA A 802 24.03 -11.19 -20.82
N ARG A 803 23.96 -11.95 -19.73
CA ARG A 803 24.79 -13.10 -19.43
C ARG A 803 23.93 -14.36 -19.47
N ALA A 804 24.46 -15.44 -20.00
CA ALA A 804 23.77 -16.72 -20.03
C ALA A 804 24.61 -17.79 -19.30
N PHE A 805 23.96 -18.87 -18.89
CA PHE A 805 24.55 -19.92 -18.09
C PHE A 805 24.36 -21.26 -18.80
N ALA A 806 25.44 -22.07 -18.90
CA ALA A 806 25.41 -23.40 -19.48
C ALA A 806 26.18 -24.42 -18.65
N CYS A 807 25.87 -25.68 -18.84
CA CYS A 807 26.48 -26.83 -18.14
C CYS A 807 27.34 -27.73 -19.02
N ALA A 808 27.44 -27.46 -20.27
CA ALA A 808 28.43 -28.12 -21.06
C ALA A 808 29.61 -27.15 -21.22
N PRO A 809 30.83 -27.59 -21.40
CA PRO A 809 31.66 -26.84 -22.26
C PRO A 809 30.81 -26.69 -23.53
N VAL A 810 30.17 -25.53 -23.75
CA VAL A 810 30.14 -25.05 -25.10
C VAL A 810 31.62 -24.93 -25.37
N ALA A 811 32.16 -25.89 -26.02
CA ALA A 811 33.51 -25.79 -26.49
C ALA A 811 33.47 -24.60 -27.43
N TRP A 812 33.83 -23.42 -26.86
CA TRP A 812 34.12 -22.25 -27.66
C TRP A 812 35.40 -22.56 -28.38
N CYS A 813 35.25 -23.44 -29.34
CA CYS A 813 36.25 -23.58 -30.30
C CYS A 813 36.32 -22.28 -31.05
N GLN A 814 37.40 -21.60 -30.93
CA GLN A 814 37.73 -20.52 -31.85
C GLN A 814 37.64 -21.08 -33.26
N GLY A 815 36.58 -20.73 -34.01
CA GLY A 815 36.29 -21.26 -35.33
C GLY A 815 35.02 -22.07 -35.49
N ASP A 816 34.39 -22.56 -34.44
CA ASP A 816 33.01 -23.12 -34.46
C ASP A 816 32.02 -21.96 -34.52
N LEU A 817 31.72 -21.49 -35.72
CA LEU A 817 30.94 -20.26 -35.97
C LEU A 817 29.44 -20.54 -36.02
N ASN A 818 29.03 -21.78 -36.22
CA ASN A 818 27.65 -22.22 -36.18
C ASN A 818 27.23 -22.81 -34.81
N LEU A 819 28.18 -23.03 -33.88
CA LEU A 819 28.02 -23.55 -32.55
C LEU A 819 27.47 -24.99 -32.51
N ASP A 820 27.90 -25.85 -33.43
CA ASP A 820 27.49 -27.26 -33.46
C ASP A 820 28.51 -28.20 -32.78
N GLY A 821 29.63 -27.68 -32.30
CA GLY A 821 30.68 -28.39 -31.59
C GLY A 821 31.76 -28.99 -32.51
N LEU A 822 31.77 -28.64 -33.79
CA LEU A 822 32.78 -29.00 -34.79
C LEU A 822 33.28 -27.75 -35.49
N VAL A 823 34.49 -27.75 -36.00
CA VAL A 823 35.00 -26.71 -36.85
C VAL A 823 35.18 -27.32 -38.24
N GLU A 824 34.20 -27.13 -39.11
CA GLU A 824 34.11 -27.81 -40.38
C GLU A 824 33.68 -26.90 -41.55
N ASP A 825 33.35 -27.50 -42.70
CA ASP A 825 32.99 -26.77 -43.89
C ASP A 825 31.81 -25.80 -43.73
N THR A 826 30.90 -26.08 -42.79
CA THR A 826 29.75 -25.22 -42.49
C THR A 826 30.17 -23.94 -41.79
N ASP A 827 31.17 -23.98 -40.90
CA ASP A 827 31.74 -22.81 -40.25
C ASP A 827 32.57 -21.98 -41.21
N PHE A 828 33.28 -22.68 -42.11
CA PHE A 828 34.02 -21.97 -43.18
C PHE A 828 33.08 -21.14 -44.09
N VAL A 829 31.87 -21.63 -44.32
CA VAL A 829 30.89 -20.84 -45.06
C VAL A 829 30.52 -19.56 -44.30
N VAL A 830 30.27 -19.67 -43.00
CA VAL A 830 29.96 -18.50 -42.13
C VAL A 830 31.15 -17.54 -42.09
N PHE A 831 32.35 -18.06 -41.93
CA PHE A 831 33.60 -17.25 -41.97
C PHE A 831 33.75 -16.53 -43.30
N ALA A 832 33.60 -17.23 -44.44
CA ALA A 832 33.78 -16.69 -45.78
C ALA A 832 32.75 -15.60 -46.12
N GLU A 833 31.51 -15.74 -45.65
CA GLU A 833 30.50 -14.69 -45.80
C GLU A 833 30.89 -13.42 -45.03
N ALA A 834 31.36 -13.55 -43.77
CA ALA A 834 31.82 -12.46 -42.94
C ALA A 834 33.10 -11.81 -43.51
N TYR A 835 34.05 -12.63 -43.98
CA TYR A 835 35.28 -12.17 -44.67
C TYR A 835 34.98 -11.37 -45.96
N GLY A 836 33.88 -11.66 -46.62
CA GLY A 836 33.38 -10.86 -47.75
C GLY A 836 32.87 -9.47 -47.38
N VAL A 837 32.55 -9.23 -46.11
CA VAL A 837 32.06 -7.94 -45.58
C VAL A 837 33.19 -7.12 -44.98
N LEU A 838 34.15 -7.74 -44.35
CA LEU A 838 35.38 -7.24 -43.71
C LEU A 838 35.19 -6.44 -42.41
N ASP A 839 34.32 -5.46 -42.35
CA ASP A 839 34.14 -4.56 -41.21
C ASP A 839 32.96 -5.03 -40.34
N CYS A 840 33.23 -5.31 -39.06
CA CYS A 840 32.23 -5.74 -38.11
C CYS A 840 31.11 -4.69 -37.85
N ALA A 841 31.38 -3.42 -38.21
CA ALA A 841 30.41 -2.35 -38.08
C ALA A 841 29.44 -2.24 -39.26
N GLU A 842 29.68 -2.98 -40.35
CA GLU A 842 28.81 -2.94 -41.53
C GLU A 842 27.47 -3.65 -41.29
N PRO A 843 26.35 -3.08 -41.74
CA PRO A 843 25.01 -3.67 -41.53
C PRO A 843 24.81 -5.06 -42.15
N ALA A 844 25.67 -5.47 -43.07
CA ALA A 844 25.64 -6.79 -43.70
C ALA A 844 26.38 -7.86 -42.85
N MET A 845 27.15 -7.45 -41.86
CA MET A 845 27.85 -8.36 -40.99
C MET A 845 26.91 -9.08 -40.03
N SER A 846 27.16 -10.33 -39.75
CA SER A 846 26.43 -11.10 -38.75
C SER A 846 26.51 -10.44 -37.38
N ALA A 847 25.42 -10.42 -36.65
CA ALA A 847 25.32 -9.76 -35.35
C ALA A 847 26.36 -10.32 -34.36
N GLY A 848 27.17 -9.45 -33.79
CA GLY A 848 28.23 -9.80 -32.87
C GLY A 848 29.55 -10.20 -33.56
N CYS A 849 29.61 -10.18 -34.86
CA CYS A 849 30.81 -10.45 -35.66
C CYS A 849 31.58 -11.72 -35.23
N PRO A 850 30.94 -12.90 -35.21
CA PRO A 850 31.53 -14.12 -34.67
C PRO A 850 32.79 -14.59 -35.38
N SER A 851 33.02 -14.09 -36.60
CA SER A 851 34.19 -14.40 -37.41
C SER A 851 35.40 -13.49 -37.14
N ASP A 852 35.23 -12.43 -36.34
CA ASP A 852 36.34 -11.61 -35.82
C ASP A 852 36.96 -12.36 -34.63
N LEU A 853 37.86 -13.25 -34.90
CA LEU A 853 38.45 -14.19 -33.94
C LEU A 853 39.53 -13.56 -33.08
N ASN A 854 40.09 -12.43 -33.53
CA ASN A 854 41.12 -11.72 -32.79
C ASN A 854 40.54 -10.50 -32.00
N GLY A 855 39.29 -10.08 -32.29
CA GLY A 855 38.59 -9.01 -31.59
C GLY A 855 39.04 -7.61 -31.97
N ASP A 856 39.59 -7.42 -33.19
CA ASP A 856 40.09 -6.12 -33.65
C ASP A 856 39.05 -5.28 -34.41
N GLY A 857 37.87 -5.84 -34.65
CA GLY A 857 36.74 -5.19 -35.35
C GLY A 857 36.72 -5.41 -36.86
N PHE A 858 37.58 -6.25 -37.36
CA PHE A 858 37.60 -6.64 -38.77
C PHE A 858 37.66 -8.17 -38.89
N VAL A 859 37.15 -8.70 -39.99
CA VAL A 859 37.31 -10.12 -40.37
C VAL A 859 38.29 -10.19 -41.52
N ASP A 860 39.55 -10.46 -41.25
CA ASP A 860 40.64 -10.39 -42.23
C ASP A 860 41.55 -11.64 -42.26
N ASP A 861 42.71 -11.53 -42.92
CA ASP A 861 43.68 -12.61 -43.02
C ASP A 861 44.17 -13.11 -41.68
N THR A 862 44.12 -12.28 -40.59
CA THR A 862 44.56 -12.63 -39.26
C THR A 862 43.56 -13.59 -38.60
N ASP A 863 42.26 -13.32 -38.81
CA ASP A 863 41.17 -14.20 -38.32
C ASP A 863 41.14 -15.50 -39.10
N PHE A 864 41.39 -15.41 -40.44
CA PHE A 864 41.49 -16.62 -41.27
C PHE A 864 42.58 -17.56 -40.78
N VAL A 865 43.71 -17.04 -40.37
CA VAL A 865 44.81 -17.87 -39.82
C VAL A 865 44.37 -18.57 -38.53
N GLN A 866 43.62 -17.89 -37.65
CA GLN A 866 43.07 -18.45 -36.44
C GLN A 866 41.98 -19.48 -36.74
N PHE A 867 41.09 -19.19 -37.67
CA PHE A 867 40.09 -20.13 -38.16
C PHE A 867 40.73 -21.39 -38.74
N ALA A 868 41.71 -21.23 -39.63
CA ALA A 868 42.41 -22.36 -40.23
C ALA A 868 43.18 -23.23 -39.21
N ALA A 869 43.67 -22.63 -38.13
CA ALA A 869 44.29 -23.38 -37.05
C ALA A 869 43.24 -24.25 -36.31
N ALA A 870 42.07 -23.66 -35.99
CA ALA A 870 40.98 -24.38 -35.36
C ALA A 870 40.37 -25.46 -36.29
N TYR A 871 40.24 -25.17 -37.56
CA TYR A 871 39.77 -26.13 -38.57
C TYR A 871 40.62 -27.40 -38.68
N ASN A 872 41.91 -27.31 -38.36
CA ASN A 872 42.79 -28.47 -38.34
C ASN A 872 42.56 -29.40 -37.13
N GLU A 873 41.90 -28.92 -36.08
CA GLU A 873 41.62 -29.67 -34.87
C GLU A 873 40.25 -30.42 -34.98
N LEU A 874 39.36 -30.00 -35.88
CA LEU A 874 38.09 -30.60 -36.29
C LEU A 874 37.03 -30.80 -35.20
N ALA A 875 37.40 -30.98 -33.96
CA ALA A 875 36.47 -31.16 -32.85
C ALA A 875 36.87 -30.26 -31.71
N CYS A 876 35.85 -29.68 -31.14
CA CYS A 876 35.98 -28.87 -29.95
C CYS A 876 36.11 -29.80 -28.72
N ASP A 877 37.29 -29.87 -28.10
CA ASP A 877 37.53 -30.66 -26.86
C ASP A 877 37.03 -29.93 -25.60
#